data_6cc2b17d82479610ef456ede5a594875
#
_entry.id   6cc2b17d82479610ef456ede5a594875
#
_cell.length_a   1.000
_cell.length_b   1.000
_cell.length_c   1.000
_cell.angle_alpha   90.00
_cell.angle_beta   90.00
_cell.angle_gamma   90.00
#
_symmetry.space_group_name_H-M   'P 1'
#
loop_
_entity.id
_entity.type
_entity.pdbx_description
1 polymer ?
#
loop_
_entity_poly.entity_id
_entity_poly.type
_entity_poly.pdbx_seq_one_letter_code
_entity_poly.pdbx_strand_id
1 'polypeptide(L)'
;MNEKGELRLAGCYIVRNEAAVLGRSLESIKGQTDELLVVDTGSTDDTVQIAQSYGARVLSHPWQDDFSEARNFALDELTADWVVFLDADEYFTPETRGNLRGEIQAADAAGTDLLLIQWRNIDADTGAHLVDVYTPRIFRRKPTLRYEGRIHEQLRENGENVKRVAVIPEERLLLMHTGYSTHLSRGKAERNLRLLLMDLAESRQPETLYMALAEAYDGLDDEAMAMKYAYMDIANGRQSSTYASRSYRLLLRRLARHPAAFDERREVARRATEDFPELPEFHAEYAECLAYLFDYEGALREAGAALRAFAAYHGIEPLQFDAAMGAAVEKRRGLWEKMQARERKITISACLIARDEERDMPAWLRNTAVYSDERLVADTGSADDTRALAEAAGAKVYDFPWEDDFAAARNFVLSKAKGDWVAVLDADETFTAPERVRALLAEVEVLHPEAEAVKVMIANVDEDDGGREVQRFMAVRLFKRRSGLGYRGRVHEMLVGEDGQLPAFYEEKYRLLIRHTGYSAKRMVQKARRNLALLQADIEAHGEGPQHYRFLADCFASLGRPEEALHYAQLAVTAPLQAVGSQSDMYFLILQCLRWLERPAEERLAAAREARRRFPLLPEYQAEEGAILWELGEAAEARTRLLRALALYRQPEDTSGEASRFAGMAAWTYEKLAEIDWQEGRKAMAETNVEQALHLNPYDEEALNLYAEMRGEAPIEKTAAELRQFFGPEEADLQYLLRWSEGNGWIRLYQQFAAQLQAEFQKTAPRLALYEKAQQGNLAAVYNDVVTGLAEVFPQLVTSLLLLEKEEGVEARDLRRRCAQLLPPRAAAVWAAYEGQEIEYQEDGFNALLPVFLRQGDDGQIARFGALAEGFSAEKLYDTAKKVMEEERWAPAFTLFSRIPGESPVVTAAFWTEVAVCLYHLQEWESAEECFAQAEALGGETPEIASYRGWMREATGHG
;
A
#
# COMPACT_ATOMS: atom_id res chain seq x y z
N MET A 1 15.61 54.89 -20.96
CA MET A 1 16.52 55.14 -22.15
C MET A 1 17.65 56.08 -21.72
N ASN A 2 18.85 55.85 -22.20
CA ASN A 2 19.98 56.78 -21.93
C ASN A 2 19.81 58.11 -22.74
N GLU A 3 20.69 59.09 -22.51
CA GLU A 3 20.64 60.40 -23.21
C GLU A 3 20.69 60.29 -24.73
N LYS A 4 21.03 59.11 -25.30
CA LYS A 4 21.04 58.82 -26.73
C LYS A 4 19.83 58.07 -27.24
N GLY A 5 18.82 57.84 -26.37
CA GLY A 5 17.60 57.06 -26.71
C GLY A 5 17.81 55.54 -26.78
N GLU A 6 18.93 55.01 -26.28
CA GLU A 6 19.24 53.57 -26.25
C GLU A 6 18.67 52.93 -24.97
N LEU A 7 18.23 51.66 -25.08
CA LEU A 7 17.74 50.87 -23.95
C LEU A 7 18.85 50.66 -22.92
N ARG A 8 18.48 50.80 -21.64
CA ARG A 8 19.36 50.48 -20.52
C ARG A 8 19.07 49.09 -20.00
N LEU A 9 20.11 48.27 -19.85
CA LEU A 9 20.03 46.89 -19.40
C LEU A 9 20.67 46.76 -18.02
N ALA A 10 20.01 46.10 -17.06
CA ALA A 10 20.58 45.74 -15.78
C ALA A 10 20.88 44.24 -15.71
N GLY A 11 22.09 43.90 -15.22
CA GLY A 11 22.32 42.55 -14.64
C GLY A 11 21.98 42.59 -13.16
N CYS A 12 21.24 41.62 -12.70
CA CYS A 12 20.75 41.57 -11.33
C CYS A 12 20.94 40.19 -10.71
N TYR A 13 21.37 40.15 -9.44
CA TYR A 13 21.62 38.94 -8.68
C TYR A 13 21.14 39.08 -7.24
N ILE A 14 20.68 37.96 -6.65
CA ILE A 14 20.64 37.77 -5.21
C ILE A 14 21.64 36.67 -4.85
N VAL A 15 22.48 36.88 -3.85
CA VAL A 15 23.58 35.96 -3.54
C VAL A 15 23.72 35.69 -2.05
N ARG A 16 24.23 34.48 -1.71
CA ARG A 16 24.68 34.15 -0.37
C ARG A 16 25.69 33.01 -0.42
N ASN A 17 26.96 33.33 -0.09
CA ASN A 17 28.07 32.36 -0.10
C ASN A 17 28.30 31.68 -1.48
N GLU A 18 28.40 32.48 -2.53
CA GLU A 18 28.50 32.02 -3.91
C GLU A 18 29.91 32.34 -4.53
N ALA A 19 30.92 32.50 -3.70
CA ALA A 19 32.27 32.88 -4.15
C ALA A 19 32.85 31.94 -5.22
N ALA A 20 32.49 30.64 -5.18
CA ALA A 20 33.00 29.64 -6.11
C ALA A 20 32.48 29.79 -7.55
N VAL A 21 31.28 30.31 -7.75
CA VAL A 21 30.57 30.29 -9.03
C VAL A 21 30.24 31.69 -9.59
N LEU A 22 30.00 32.65 -8.70
CA LEU A 22 29.57 34.02 -9.07
C LEU A 22 30.47 34.69 -10.13
N GLY A 23 31.78 34.54 -10.05
CA GLY A 23 32.72 35.16 -10.97
C GLY A 23 32.48 34.76 -12.43
N ARG A 24 32.18 33.49 -12.69
CA ARG A 24 31.86 32.98 -14.03
C ARG A 24 30.54 33.56 -14.55
N SER A 25 29.55 33.67 -13.69
CA SER A 25 28.25 34.26 -14.05
C SER A 25 28.41 35.73 -14.45
N LEU A 26 29.07 36.53 -13.60
CA LEU A 26 29.33 37.94 -13.85
C LEU A 26 30.15 38.16 -15.13
N GLU A 27 31.17 37.33 -15.44
CA GLU A 27 31.95 37.40 -16.67
C GLU A 27 31.10 37.15 -17.90
N SER A 28 30.04 36.31 -17.80
CA SER A 28 29.17 35.99 -18.91
C SER A 28 28.32 37.16 -19.43
N ILE A 29 28.01 38.13 -18.56
CA ILE A 29 27.22 39.33 -18.92
C ILE A 29 28.06 40.62 -18.96
N LYS A 30 29.36 40.51 -18.72
CA LYS A 30 30.27 41.64 -18.70
C LYS A 30 30.24 42.39 -20.03
N GLY A 31 30.03 43.70 -19.95
CA GLY A 31 29.96 44.58 -21.15
C GLY A 31 28.66 44.49 -21.92
N GLN A 32 27.72 43.63 -21.50
CA GLN A 32 26.37 43.53 -22.10
C GLN A 32 25.34 44.36 -21.33
N THR A 33 25.62 44.72 -20.07
CA THR A 33 24.68 45.46 -19.18
C THR A 33 25.25 46.85 -18.88
N ASP A 34 24.37 47.83 -18.65
CA ASP A 34 24.68 49.21 -18.31
C ASP A 34 24.66 49.44 -16.79
N GLU A 35 23.98 48.59 -16.05
CA GLU A 35 23.86 48.57 -14.59
C GLU A 35 24.10 47.13 -14.12
N LEU A 36 24.85 46.97 -13.02
CA LEU A 36 25.09 45.68 -12.40
C LEU A 36 24.78 45.79 -10.91
N LEU A 37 23.73 45.09 -10.44
CA LEU A 37 23.29 45.08 -9.08
C LEU A 37 23.44 43.66 -8.49
N VAL A 38 24.07 43.58 -7.32
CA VAL A 38 24.13 42.35 -6.52
C VAL A 38 23.56 42.63 -5.14
N VAL A 39 22.52 41.91 -4.76
CA VAL A 39 21.94 41.94 -3.43
C VAL A 39 22.49 40.78 -2.63
N ASP A 40 23.30 41.11 -1.62
CA ASP A 40 23.87 40.15 -0.69
C ASP A 40 22.91 39.88 0.49
N THR A 41 22.52 38.65 0.66
CA THR A 41 21.57 38.23 1.71
C THR A 41 22.27 37.69 2.97
N GLY A 42 23.55 37.98 3.13
CA GLY A 42 24.35 37.66 4.32
C GLY A 42 25.47 36.65 4.03
N SER A 43 26.32 36.94 3.05
CA SER A 43 27.51 36.15 2.75
C SER A 43 28.58 36.32 3.82
N THR A 44 29.32 35.25 4.05
CA THR A 44 30.44 35.16 5.01
C THR A 44 31.75 34.79 4.29
N ASP A 45 31.70 34.57 2.98
CA ASP A 45 32.83 34.27 2.10
C ASP A 45 33.19 35.48 1.21
N ASP A 46 34.02 35.29 0.21
CA ASP A 46 34.49 36.34 -0.71
C ASP A 46 33.43 36.80 -1.75
N THR A 47 32.17 36.40 -1.64
CA THR A 47 31.11 36.70 -2.61
C THR A 47 31.00 38.20 -2.89
N VAL A 48 30.96 39.04 -1.84
CA VAL A 48 30.82 40.48 -1.93
C VAL A 48 32.05 41.11 -2.65
N GLN A 49 33.27 40.67 -2.30
CA GLN A 49 34.52 41.15 -2.90
C GLN A 49 34.59 40.81 -4.37
N ILE A 50 34.14 39.60 -4.75
CA ILE A 50 34.07 39.18 -6.17
C ILE A 50 33.10 40.09 -6.92
N ALA A 51 31.88 40.30 -6.41
CA ALA A 51 30.89 41.16 -7.06
C ALA A 51 31.42 42.59 -7.28
N GLN A 52 32.06 43.19 -6.27
CA GLN A 52 32.67 44.51 -6.34
C GLN A 52 33.79 44.58 -7.39
N SER A 53 34.61 43.53 -7.54
CA SER A 53 35.68 43.45 -8.51
C SER A 53 35.20 43.52 -9.97
N TYR A 54 33.94 43.14 -10.22
CA TYR A 54 33.27 43.28 -11.53
C TYR A 54 32.53 44.62 -11.69
N GLY A 55 32.62 45.51 -10.68
CA GLY A 55 31.99 46.83 -10.73
C GLY A 55 30.52 46.84 -10.35
N ALA A 56 30.05 45.76 -9.67
CA ALA A 56 28.66 45.69 -9.21
C ALA A 56 28.41 46.67 -8.06
N ARG A 57 27.24 47.29 -8.07
CA ARG A 57 26.65 47.94 -6.90
C ARG A 57 26.12 46.84 -5.98
N VAL A 58 26.78 46.68 -4.83
CA VAL A 58 26.37 45.66 -3.85
C VAL A 58 25.53 46.30 -2.79
N LEU A 59 24.32 45.72 -2.55
CA LEU A 59 23.42 46.09 -1.46
C LEU A 59 23.28 44.93 -0.49
N SER A 60 23.30 45.24 0.81
CA SER A 60 23.04 44.22 1.83
C SER A 60 21.54 44.20 2.15
N HIS A 61 20.97 43.02 2.09
CA HIS A 61 19.57 42.78 2.43
C HIS A 61 19.45 41.45 3.18
N PRO A 62 19.27 41.46 4.51
CA PRO A 62 19.25 40.24 5.31
C PRO A 62 18.16 39.30 4.85
N TRP A 63 18.49 38.01 4.76
CA TRP A 63 17.59 36.93 4.34
C TRP A 63 16.35 36.84 5.23
N GLN A 64 15.19 36.89 4.62
CA GLN A 64 13.85 36.85 5.27
C GLN A 64 13.07 35.54 5.05
N ASP A 65 13.74 34.46 4.63
CA ASP A 65 13.10 33.19 4.22
C ASP A 65 12.12 33.35 3.05
N ASP A 66 12.41 34.31 2.15
CA ASP A 66 11.56 34.65 1.01
C ASP A 66 12.43 35.11 -0.17
N PHE A 67 12.45 34.30 -1.26
CA PHE A 67 13.18 34.65 -2.47
C PHE A 67 12.50 35.78 -3.24
N SER A 68 11.17 35.84 -3.29
CA SER A 68 10.44 36.91 -3.99
C SER A 68 10.68 38.25 -3.33
N GLU A 69 10.75 38.31 -2.02
CA GLU A 69 11.02 39.54 -1.27
C GLU A 69 12.40 40.08 -1.63
N ALA A 70 13.44 39.23 -1.59
CA ALA A 70 14.80 39.65 -1.95
C ALA A 70 14.92 40.04 -3.44
N ARG A 71 14.25 39.33 -4.37
CA ARG A 71 14.25 39.71 -5.78
C ARG A 71 13.48 41.01 -6.03
N ASN A 72 12.33 41.22 -5.38
CA ASN A 72 11.55 42.44 -5.52
C ASN A 72 12.29 43.66 -4.93
N PHE A 73 13.01 43.49 -3.81
CA PHE A 73 13.90 44.51 -3.28
C PHE A 73 14.94 44.91 -4.34
N ALA A 74 15.57 43.94 -5.00
CA ALA A 74 16.52 44.21 -6.07
C ALA A 74 15.88 44.96 -7.25
N LEU A 75 14.67 44.58 -7.67
CA LEU A 75 13.93 45.25 -8.76
C LEU A 75 13.60 46.72 -8.45
N ASP A 76 13.30 47.05 -7.19
CA ASP A 76 13.00 48.41 -6.77
C ASP A 76 14.23 49.34 -6.81
N GLU A 77 15.41 48.79 -6.63
CA GLU A 77 16.69 49.49 -6.65
C GLU A 77 17.26 49.72 -8.08
N LEU A 78 16.69 49.08 -9.10
CA LEU A 78 17.15 49.20 -10.50
C LEU A 78 16.53 50.42 -11.19
N THR A 79 17.30 50.95 -12.15
CA THR A 79 16.85 52.07 -12.98
C THR A 79 16.75 51.74 -14.48
N ALA A 80 17.25 50.60 -14.88
CA ALA A 80 17.25 50.10 -16.25
C ALA A 80 15.84 49.82 -16.82
N ASP A 81 15.76 49.79 -18.18
CA ASP A 81 14.51 49.48 -18.90
C ASP A 81 14.22 47.96 -18.92
N TRP A 82 15.27 47.14 -18.98
CA TRP A 82 15.24 45.69 -19.00
C TRP A 82 16.16 45.10 -17.96
N VAL A 83 15.81 43.92 -17.46
CA VAL A 83 16.54 43.20 -16.43
C VAL A 83 16.92 41.82 -16.94
N VAL A 84 18.15 41.43 -16.69
CA VAL A 84 18.69 40.09 -16.81
C VAL A 84 18.95 39.61 -15.39
N PHE A 85 18.03 38.81 -14.85
CA PHE A 85 18.07 38.34 -13.49
C PHE A 85 18.62 36.92 -13.45
N LEU A 86 19.86 36.72 -12.98
CA LEU A 86 20.53 35.44 -12.94
C LEU A 86 20.75 34.98 -11.49
N ASP A 87 20.81 33.67 -11.29
CA ASP A 87 21.37 33.07 -10.09
C ASP A 87 22.92 32.96 -10.24
N ALA A 88 23.66 32.87 -9.17
CA ALA A 88 25.12 32.93 -9.19
C ALA A 88 25.77 31.75 -9.95
N ASP A 89 25.08 30.62 -10.03
CA ASP A 89 25.50 29.39 -10.71
C ASP A 89 25.02 29.29 -12.17
N GLU A 90 24.41 30.39 -12.67
CA GLU A 90 23.95 30.52 -14.07
C GLU A 90 24.91 31.40 -14.90
N TYR A 91 25.16 31.02 -16.14
CA TYR A 91 26.00 31.80 -17.04
C TYR A 91 25.65 31.55 -18.50
N PHE A 92 25.71 32.62 -19.33
CA PHE A 92 25.58 32.50 -20.78
C PHE A 92 26.83 31.88 -21.39
N THR A 93 26.66 31.04 -22.40
CA THR A 93 27.78 30.42 -23.10
C THR A 93 28.61 31.46 -23.86
N PRO A 94 29.92 31.24 -24.04
CA PRO A 94 30.78 32.15 -24.81
C PRO A 94 30.28 32.42 -26.21
N GLU A 95 29.64 31.45 -26.85
CA GLU A 95 29.13 31.48 -28.22
C GLU A 95 27.90 32.38 -28.36
N THR A 96 27.01 32.39 -27.33
CA THR A 96 25.73 33.09 -27.40
C THR A 96 25.65 34.40 -26.61
N ARG A 97 26.50 34.58 -25.59
CA ARG A 97 26.47 35.79 -24.74
C ARG A 97 26.51 37.13 -25.47
N GLY A 98 27.20 37.18 -26.62
CA GLY A 98 27.31 38.37 -27.46
C GLY A 98 25.97 38.81 -28.07
N ASN A 99 24.99 37.94 -28.15
CA ASN A 99 23.68 38.22 -28.72
C ASN A 99 22.70 38.87 -27.74
N LEU A 100 23.01 38.85 -26.44
CA LEU A 100 22.08 39.24 -25.37
C LEU A 100 21.44 40.61 -25.58
N ARG A 101 22.23 41.63 -25.87
CA ARG A 101 21.71 42.99 -26.07
C ARG A 101 20.85 43.08 -27.35
N GLY A 102 21.28 42.42 -28.44
CA GLY A 102 20.51 42.40 -29.69
C GLY A 102 19.14 41.73 -29.56
N GLU A 103 19.09 40.64 -28.84
CA GLU A 103 17.82 39.90 -28.56
C GLU A 103 16.87 40.76 -27.75
N ILE A 104 17.34 41.46 -26.72
CA ILE A 104 16.53 42.36 -25.90
C ILE A 104 16.03 43.55 -26.73
N GLN A 105 16.87 44.14 -27.60
CA GLN A 105 16.45 45.22 -28.50
C GLN A 105 15.36 44.76 -29.48
N ALA A 106 15.47 43.58 -30.05
CA ALA A 106 14.51 42.99 -30.93
C ALA A 106 13.17 42.73 -30.20
N ALA A 107 13.21 42.21 -28.96
CA ALA A 107 12.09 41.98 -28.12
C ALA A 107 11.37 43.28 -27.73
N ASP A 108 12.13 44.32 -27.40
CA ASP A 108 11.59 45.65 -27.10
C ASP A 108 10.85 46.24 -28.28
N ALA A 109 11.43 46.21 -29.45
CA ALA A 109 10.82 46.65 -30.69
C ALA A 109 9.54 45.87 -31.04
N ALA A 110 9.48 44.60 -30.70
CA ALA A 110 8.30 43.71 -30.88
C ALA A 110 7.24 43.92 -29.82
N GLY A 111 7.51 44.75 -28.80
CA GLY A 111 6.55 44.97 -27.68
C GLY A 111 6.46 43.82 -26.70
N THR A 112 7.48 42.94 -26.65
CA THR A 112 7.57 41.82 -25.70
C THR A 112 7.90 42.32 -24.30
N ASP A 113 7.45 41.63 -23.27
CA ASP A 113 7.72 41.96 -21.88
C ASP A 113 8.61 40.93 -21.19
N LEU A 114 8.62 39.68 -21.66
CA LEU A 114 9.33 38.57 -21.06
C LEU A 114 9.94 37.68 -22.15
N LEU A 115 11.22 37.31 -21.98
CA LEU A 115 11.91 36.32 -22.83
C LEU A 115 12.09 35.01 -22.08
N LEU A 116 11.63 33.94 -22.68
CA LEU A 116 11.95 32.57 -22.26
C LEU A 116 13.20 32.14 -23.00
N ILE A 117 14.24 31.84 -22.27
CA ILE A 117 15.52 31.36 -22.81
C ILE A 117 15.77 29.92 -22.37
N GLN A 118 16.45 29.15 -23.19
CA GLN A 118 16.80 27.78 -22.84
C GLN A 118 17.81 27.76 -21.71
N TRP A 119 17.49 27.00 -20.67
CA TRP A 119 18.25 26.79 -19.45
C TRP A 119 18.74 25.36 -19.43
N ARG A 120 20.03 25.15 -19.72
CA ARG A 120 20.61 23.80 -19.74
C ARG A 120 21.20 23.45 -18.40
N ASN A 121 20.55 22.45 -17.77
CA ASN A 121 21.02 21.93 -16.50
C ASN A 121 22.12 20.89 -16.71
N ILE A 122 23.25 21.08 -16.06
CA ILE A 122 24.37 20.15 -16.04
C ILE A 122 24.72 19.77 -14.60
N ASP A 123 25.02 18.48 -14.41
CA ASP A 123 25.53 18.00 -13.14
C ASP A 123 26.89 18.63 -12.85
N ALA A 124 27.01 19.30 -11.69
CA ALA A 124 28.18 20.05 -11.31
C ALA A 124 29.43 19.17 -11.11
N ASP A 125 29.24 17.90 -10.73
CA ASP A 125 30.33 16.98 -10.40
C ASP A 125 30.83 16.23 -11.64
N THR A 126 29.95 15.88 -12.54
CA THR A 126 30.25 15.04 -13.72
C THR A 126 30.25 15.81 -15.04
N GLY A 127 29.68 17.02 -15.10
CA GLY A 127 29.43 17.77 -16.32
C GLY A 127 28.38 17.16 -17.24
N ALA A 128 27.66 16.12 -16.80
CA ALA A 128 26.63 15.46 -17.59
C ALA A 128 25.42 16.37 -17.80
N HIS A 129 24.87 16.33 -19.01
CA HIS A 129 23.63 17.02 -19.34
C HIS A 129 22.46 16.31 -18.61
N LEU A 130 21.63 17.09 -17.89
CA LEU A 130 20.50 16.58 -17.13
C LEU A 130 19.17 16.83 -17.84
N VAL A 131 18.83 18.10 -18.07
CA VAL A 131 17.56 18.49 -18.70
C VAL A 131 17.66 19.93 -19.22
N ASP A 132 17.00 20.20 -20.33
CA ASP A 132 16.78 21.53 -20.87
C ASP A 132 15.38 22.03 -20.54
N VAL A 133 15.28 23.25 -19.98
CA VAL A 133 14.02 23.89 -19.61
C VAL A 133 14.03 25.33 -20.08
N TYR A 134 12.90 25.90 -20.46
CA TYR A 134 12.81 27.34 -20.69
C TYR A 134 12.58 28.09 -19.38
N THR A 135 13.34 29.19 -19.18
CA THR A 135 13.27 29.99 -17.94
C THR A 135 13.07 31.49 -18.22
N PRO A 136 12.30 32.21 -17.39
CA PRO A 136 12.02 33.64 -17.54
C PRO A 136 13.10 34.49 -16.84
N ARG A 137 14.34 34.56 -17.40
CA ARG A 137 15.45 35.30 -16.80
C ARG A 137 15.63 36.71 -17.36
N ILE A 138 14.93 37.07 -18.43
CA ILE A 138 15.07 38.37 -19.10
C ILE A 138 13.70 38.98 -19.27
N PHE A 139 13.47 40.16 -18.71
CA PHE A 139 12.16 40.82 -18.75
C PHE A 139 12.25 42.35 -18.69
N ARG A 140 11.22 43.01 -19.19
CA ARG A 140 11.03 44.45 -19.11
C ARG A 140 10.75 44.86 -17.65
N ARG A 141 11.47 45.87 -17.13
CA ARG A 141 11.20 46.37 -15.78
C ARG A 141 9.92 47.22 -15.78
N LYS A 142 8.94 46.77 -15.00
CA LYS A 142 7.67 47.47 -14.77
C LYS A 142 7.30 47.42 -13.28
N PRO A 143 6.67 48.51 -12.74
CA PRO A 143 6.18 48.48 -11.35
C PRO A 143 5.16 47.38 -11.08
N THR A 144 4.44 46.96 -12.12
CA THR A 144 3.38 45.96 -12.06
C THR A 144 3.93 44.52 -12.18
N LEU A 145 5.20 44.36 -12.52
CA LEU A 145 5.84 43.05 -12.70
C LEU A 145 6.63 42.71 -11.43
N ARG A 146 6.21 41.66 -10.72
CA ARG A 146 6.75 41.26 -9.43
C ARG A 146 6.94 39.74 -9.36
N TYR A 147 7.89 39.32 -8.55
CA TYR A 147 8.03 37.93 -8.13
C TYR A 147 7.03 37.62 -7.02
N GLU A 148 6.38 36.47 -7.11
CA GLU A 148 5.44 35.95 -6.13
C GLU A 148 5.78 34.51 -5.74
N GLY A 149 5.60 34.15 -4.46
CA GLY A 149 5.98 32.86 -3.84
C GLY A 149 7.32 32.95 -3.11
N ARG A 150 7.39 32.41 -1.87
CA ARG A 150 8.61 32.41 -1.07
C ARG A 150 9.76 31.63 -1.72
N ILE A 151 9.39 30.57 -2.46
CA ILE A 151 10.30 29.72 -3.24
C ILE A 151 9.60 29.23 -4.50
N HIS A 152 10.35 28.86 -5.55
CA HIS A 152 9.81 28.61 -6.89
C HIS A 152 9.01 29.82 -7.41
N GLU A 153 9.51 30.98 -7.06
CA GLU A 153 8.91 32.25 -7.34
C GLU A 153 8.61 32.45 -8.83
N GLN A 154 7.42 32.95 -9.09
CA GLN A 154 6.95 33.22 -10.44
C GLN A 154 6.91 34.72 -10.69
N LEU A 155 7.39 35.12 -11.88
CA LEU A 155 7.29 36.50 -12.31
C LEU A 155 5.87 36.76 -12.86
N ARG A 156 5.11 37.63 -12.18
CA ARG A 156 3.71 37.93 -12.49
C ARG A 156 3.47 39.40 -12.73
N GLU A 157 2.52 39.72 -13.62
CA GLU A 157 2.07 41.09 -13.88
C GLU A 157 0.69 41.29 -13.23
N ASN A 158 0.63 42.08 -12.15
CA ASN A 158 -0.59 42.27 -11.33
C ASN A 158 -1.23 40.93 -10.83
N GLY A 159 -0.40 39.95 -10.45
CA GLY A 159 -0.89 38.65 -9.96
C GLY A 159 -1.26 37.66 -11.08
N GLU A 160 -1.18 38.06 -12.36
CA GLU A 160 -1.43 37.17 -13.50
C GLU A 160 -0.13 36.80 -14.25
N ASN A 161 -0.16 35.74 -15.03
CA ASN A 161 0.93 35.37 -15.92
C ASN A 161 1.19 36.47 -16.96
N VAL A 162 2.47 36.72 -17.25
CA VAL A 162 2.88 37.71 -18.26
C VAL A 162 2.37 37.28 -19.64
N LYS A 163 1.65 38.18 -20.35
CA LYS A 163 0.96 37.83 -21.59
C LYS A 163 1.85 38.01 -22.84
N ARG A 164 2.79 38.95 -22.83
CA ARG A 164 3.66 39.26 -23.97
C ARG A 164 5.02 38.58 -23.81
N VAL A 165 5.09 37.34 -24.23
CA VAL A 165 6.24 36.45 -24.05
C VAL A 165 6.81 36.07 -25.41
N ALA A 166 8.13 36.04 -25.53
CA ALA A 166 8.83 35.47 -26.68
C ALA A 166 9.79 34.37 -26.23
N VAL A 167 9.94 33.35 -27.06
CA VAL A 167 10.90 32.26 -26.86
C VAL A 167 12.15 32.51 -27.73
N ILE A 168 13.31 32.42 -27.13
CA ILE A 168 14.58 32.59 -27.82
C ILE A 168 15.24 31.23 -28.01
N PRO A 169 15.54 30.79 -29.26
CA PRO A 169 16.21 29.52 -29.52
C PRO A 169 17.63 29.45 -28.91
N GLU A 170 18.12 28.25 -28.62
CA GLU A 170 19.41 28.02 -27.97
C GLU A 170 20.62 28.53 -28.78
N GLU A 171 20.51 28.49 -30.07
CA GLU A 171 21.58 28.99 -30.97
C GLU A 171 21.76 30.52 -30.85
N ARG A 172 20.74 31.21 -30.35
CA ARG A 172 20.76 32.68 -30.15
C ARG A 172 21.12 33.02 -28.73
N LEU A 173 20.48 32.37 -27.69
CA LEU A 173 20.85 32.56 -26.30
C LEU A 173 20.71 31.20 -25.58
N LEU A 174 21.79 30.75 -24.94
CA LEU A 174 21.81 29.54 -24.11
C LEU A 174 22.37 29.88 -22.73
N LEU A 175 21.61 29.59 -21.71
CA LEU A 175 21.99 29.75 -20.32
C LEU A 175 22.35 28.38 -19.73
N MET A 176 23.52 28.28 -19.17
CA MET A 176 24.01 27.08 -18.46
C MET A 176 23.76 27.22 -16.98
N HIS A 177 23.35 26.16 -16.34
CA HIS A 177 23.12 26.06 -14.88
C HIS A 177 23.86 24.86 -14.31
N THR A 178 24.66 25.13 -13.26
CA THR A 178 25.48 24.12 -12.57
C THR A 178 25.09 23.85 -11.14
N GLY A 179 23.87 24.22 -10.76
CA GLY A 179 23.39 24.13 -9.37
C GLY A 179 22.92 22.74 -8.93
N TYR A 180 22.95 21.74 -9.81
CA TYR A 180 22.57 20.36 -9.46
C TYR A 180 23.81 19.51 -9.22
N SER A 181 23.92 18.92 -8.01
CA SER A 181 24.80 17.80 -7.73
C SER A 181 24.05 16.78 -6.89
N THR A 182 24.37 15.51 -7.05
CA THR A 182 23.75 14.40 -6.31
C THR A 182 23.95 14.51 -4.79
N HIS A 183 25.04 15.14 -4.35
CA HIS A 183 25.35 15.32 -2.92
C HIS A 183 24.63 16.51 -2.25
N LEU A 184 24.19 17.51 -2.99
CA LEU A 184 23.53 18.71 -2.46
C LEU A 184 21.99 18.62 -2.46
N SER A 185 21.41 17.56 -3.02
CA SER A 185 19.98 17.46 -3.30
C SER A 185 19.12 17.41 -2.05
N ARG A 186 19.51 16.64 -1.01
CA ARG A 186 18.70 16.44 0.19
C ARG A 186 18.56 17.71 1.03
N GLY A 187 19.66 18.42 1.32
CA GLY A 187 19.61 19.68 2.08
C GLY A 187 18.83 20.78 1.37
N LYS A 188 18.90 20.82 0.02
CA LYS A 188 18.05 21.72 -0.79
C LYS A 188 16.58 21.33 -0.66
N ALA A 189 16.25 20.03 -0.74
CA ALA A 189 14.88 19.54 -0.60
C ALA A 189 14.29 19.86 0.78
N GLU A 190 15.05 19.66 1.87
CA GLU A 190 14.62 20.00 3.23
C GLU A 190 14.35 21.51 3.38
N ARG A 191 15.26 22.37 2.89
CA ARG A 191 15.04 23.82 2.88
C ARG A 191 13.83 24.22 2.07
N ASN A 192 13.70 23.66 0.84
CA ASN A 192 12.61 23.97 -0.05
C ASN A 192 11.28 23.55 0.55
N LEU A 193 11.18 22.35 1.12
CA LEU A 193 9.97 21.86 1.78
C LEU A 193 9.55 22.77 2.93
N ARG A 194 10.50 23.21 3.77
CA ARG A 194 10.19 24.14 4.87
C ARG A 194 9.55 25.44 4.36
N LEU A 195 10.12 26.05 3.31
CA LEU A 195 9.61 27.28 2.73
C LEU A 195 8.26 27.08 2.05
N LEU A 196 8.08 25.97 1.31
CA LEU A 196 6.81 25.60 0.69
C LEU A 196 5.69 25.38 1.69
N LEU A 197 5.98 24.76 2.84
CA LEU A 197 4.99 24.56 3.89
C LEU A 197 4.60 25.89 4.57
N MET A 198 5.51 26.84 4.69
CA MET A 198 5.20 28.19 5.15
C MET A 198 4.30 28.92 4.15
N ASP A 199 4.63 28.83 2.86
CA ASP A 199 3.80 29.40 1.78
C ASP A 199 2.42 28.75 1.73
N LEU A 200 2.33 27.42 1.88
CA LEU A 200 1.06 26.67 1.87
C LEU A 200 0.12 27.13 2.98
N ALA A 201 0.67 27.42 4.17
CA ALA A 201 -0.11 27.88 5.32
C ALA A 201 -0.69 29.28 5.14
N GLU A 202 -0.05 30.13 4.34
CA GLU A 202 -0.42 31.53 4.11
C GLU A 202 -1.11 31.75 2.74
N SER A 203 -1.00 30.78 1.80
CA SER A 203 -1.43 30.93 0.42
C SER A 203 -2.96 30.96 0.28
N ARG A 204 -3.42 31.84 -0.59
CA ARG A 204 -4.82 31.87 -1.06
C ARG A 204 -5.05 30.96 -2.28
N GLN A 205 -3.98 30.45 -2.88
CA GLN A 205 -3.97 29.58 -4.06
C GLN A 205 -3.00 28.42 -3.82
N PRO A 206 -3.29 27.50 -2.86
CA PRO A 206 -2.40 26.41 -2.48
C PRO A 206 -2.10 25.47 -3.66
N GLU A 207 -2.99 25.40 -4.65
CA GLU A 207 -2.84 24.58 -5.85
C GLU A 207 -1.62 24.93 -6.68
N THR A 208 -1.12 26.17 -6.62
CA THR A 208 0.10 26.58 -7.35
C THR A 208 1.38 26.01 -6.75
N LEU A 209 1.32 25.45 -5.54
CA LEU A 209 2.45 24.92 -4.80
C LEU A 209 2.57 23.40 -4.89
N TYR A 210 1.52 22.69 -5.37
CA TYR A 210 1.45 21.22 -5.30
C TYR A 210 2.58 20.53 -6.06
N MET A 211 2.92 21.00 -7.25
CA MET A 211 4.04 20.46 -8.03
C MET A 211 5.38 20.61 -7.29
N ALA A 212 5.64 21.78 -6.72
CA ALA A 212 6.88 22.04 -5.98
C ALA A 212 6.96 21.22 -4.69
N LEU A 213 5.82 21.04 -4.01
CA LEU A 213 5.72 20.15 -2.85
C LEU A 213 5.99 18.69 -3.24
N ALA A 214 5.42 18.23 -4.35
CA ALA A 214 5.68 16.89 -4.86
C ALA A 214 7.17 16.65 -5.13
N GLU A 215 7.86 17.60 -5.79
CA GLU A 215 9.30 17.53 -6.05
C GLU A 215 10.14 17.57 -4.76
N ALA A 216 9.77 18.39 -3.78
CA ALA A 216 10.48 18.49 -2.52
C ALA A 216 10.39 17.18 -1.71
N TYR A 217 9.20 16.57 -1.63
CA TYR A 217 9.02 15.28 -0.99
C TYR A 217 9.70 14.14 -1.76
N ASP A 218 9.68 14.18 -3.12
CA ASP A 218 10.42 13.22 -3.96
C ASP A 218 11.94 13.29 -3.70
N GLY A 219 12.48 14.49 -3.54
CA GLY A 219 13.88 14.72 -3.19
C GLY A 219 14.28 14.25 -1.78
N LEU A 220 13.30 14.08 -0.90
CA LEU A 220 13.47 13.51 0.45
C LEU A 220 13.17 12.01 0.50
N ASP A 221 12.77 11.42 -0.63
CA ASP A 221 12.32 10.03 -0.78
C ASP A 221 11.05 9.69 0.04
N ASP A 222 10.25 10.70 0.37
CA ASP A 222 8.91 10.51 0.92
C ASP A 222 7.92 10.28 -0.24
N GLU A 223 7.84 9.04 -0.66
CA GLU A 223 7.06 8.64 -1.83
C GLU A 223 5.56 8.92 -1.66
N ALA A 224 5.01 8.68 -0.47
CA ALA A 224 3.59 8.86 -0.21
C ALA A 224 3.18 10.33 -0.37
N MET A 225 3.93 11.25 0.23
CA MET A 225 3.65 12.67 0.13
C MET A 225 3.96 13.23 -1.25
N ALA A 226 5.03 12.74 -1.90
CA ALA A 226 5.35 13.12 -3.28
C ALA A 226 4.23 12.76 -4.25
N MET A 227 3.72 11.53 -4.20
CA MET A 227 2.59 11.08 -5.03
C MET A 227 1.31 11.83 -4.71
N LYS A 228 0.98 12.02 -3.43
CA LYS A 228 -0.20 12.79 -3.01
C LYS A 228 -0.24 14.17 -3.65
N TYR A 229 0.83 14.94 -3.52
CA TYR A 229 0.86 16.29 -4.08
C TYR A 229 0.93 16.29 -5.60
N ALA A 230 1.58 15.30 -6.24
CA ALA A 230 1.57 15.15 -7.68
C ALA A 230 0.15 14.87 -8.23
N TYR A 231 -0.65 14.03 -7.54
CA TYR A 231 -2.05 13.82 -7.88
C TYR A 231 -2.91 15.08 -7.70
N MET A 232 -2.67 15.83 -6.63
CA MET A 232 -3.35 17.11 -6.41
C MET A 232 -3.01 18.11 -7.52
N ASP A 233 -1.76 18.14 -7.99
CA ASP A 233 -1.33 19.03 -9.07
C ASP A 233 -2.01 18.68 -10.40
N ILE A 234 -1.95 17.41 -10.83
CA ILE A 234 -2.59 17.00 -12.09
C ILE A 234 -4.12 17.12 -12.08
N ALA A 235 -4.74 17.08 -10.89
CA ALA A 235 -6.18 17.31 -10.75
C ALA A 235 -6.55 18.77 -11.03
N ASN A 236 -5.64 19.73 -10.82
CA ASN A 236 -5.86 21.16 -11.06
C ASN A 236 -5.47 21.61 -12.49
N GLY A 237 -4.97 20.71 -13.33
CA GLY A 237 -4.56 21.01 -14.70
C GLY A 237 -3.23 21.75 -14.80
N ARG A 238 -2.92 22.30 -16.00
CA ARG A 238 -1.62 22.95 -16.26
C ARG A 238 -1.49 24.25 -15.47
N GLN A 239 -0.66 24.27 -14.43
CA GLN A 239 -0.38 25.46 -13.60
C GLN A 239 0.89 26.22 -14.06
N SER A 240 1.90 25.51 -14.59
CA SER A 240 3.15 26.09 -15.06
C SER A 240 3.09 26.37 -16.57
N SER A 241 3.78 27.44 -17.01
CA SER A 241 3.89 27.80 -18.42
C SER A 241 5.01 27.07 -19.17
N THR A 242 5.99 26.49 -18.48
CA THR A 242 7.22 25.96 -19.11
C THR A 242 7.57 24.53 -18.75
N TYR A 243 7.00 23.93 -17.74
CA TYR A 243 7.28 22.54 -17.34
C TYR A 243 6.10 21.99 -16.54
N ALA A 244 4.92 22.02 -17.08
CA ALA A 244 3.69 21.55 -16.43
C ALA A 244 3.58 20.01 -16.37
N SER A 245 4.37 19.29 -17.17
CA SER A 245 4.34 17.82 -17.24
C SER A 245 5.07 17.11 -16.09
N ARG A 246 5.71 17.86 -15.16
CA ARG A 246 6.58 17.29 -14.10
C ARG A 246 5.88 16.30 -13.19
N SER A 247 4.66 16.60 -12.73
CA SER A 247 3.91 15.73 -11.84
C SER A 247 3.53 14.41 -12.51
N TYR A 248 3.19 14.41 -13.81
CA TYR A 248 2.99 13.18 -14.57
C TYR A 248 4.26 12.33 -14.65
N ARG A 249 5.41 12.93 -14.90
CA ARG A 249 6.70 12.24 -14.97
C ARG A 249 7.10 11.64 -13.64
N LEU A 250 6.85 12.38 -12.54
CA LEU A 250 7.08 11.88 -11.18
C LEU A 250 6.21 10.66 -10.89
N LEU A 251 4.90 10.77 -11.14
CA LEU A 251 3.96 9.68 -10.92
C LEU A 251 4.32 8.44 -11.73
N LEU A 252 4.55 8.58 -13.03
CA LEU A 252 4.90 7.44 -13.90
C LEU A 252 6.20 6.77 -13.47
N ARG A 253 7.22 7.54 -13.08
CA ARG A 253 8.49 7.03 -12.56
C ARG A 253 8.31 6.26 -11.25
N ARG A 254 7.49 6.77 -10.31
CA ARG A 254 7.22 6.11 -9.03
C ARG A 254 6.36 4.87 -9.22
N LEU A 255 5.26 4.97 -9.93
CA LEU A 255 4.35 3.86 -10.22
C LEU A 255 5.04 2.71 -10.97
N ALA A 256 6.01 3.01 -11.85
CA ALA A 256 6.79 1.99 -12.54
C ALA A 256 7.58 1.06 -11.60
N ARG A 257 7.84 1.49 -10.35
CA ARG A 257 8.52 0.68 -9.34
C ARG A 257 7.59 -0.29 -8.61
N HIS A 258 6.27 -0.13 -8.77
CA HIS A 258 5.25 -0.88 -8.08
C HIS A 258 4.38 -1.67 -9.06
N PRO A 259 4.69 -2.95 -9.35
CA PRO A 259 3.89 -3.76 -10.28
C PRO A 259 2.40 -3.83 -9.92
N ALA A 260 2.07 -3.81 -8.62
CA ALA A 260 0.69 -3.80 -8.15
C ALA A 260 -0.09 -2.51 -8.53
N ALA A 261 0.61 -1.40 -8.77
CA ALA A 261 0.00 -0.12 -9.18
C ALA A 261 -0.11 0.02 -10.71
N PHE A 262 -0.13 -1.08 -11.44
CA PHE A 262 -0.12 -1.06 -12.90
C PHE A 262 -1.34 -0.33 -13.50
N ASP A 263 -2.54 -0.57 -12.98
CA ASP A 263 -3.76 0.07 -13.49
C ASP A 263 -3.73 1.59 -13.26
N GLU A 264 -3.19 2.02 -12.12
CA GLU A 264 -2.99 3.42 -11.80
C GLU A 264 -1.95 4.06 -12.75
N ARG A 265 -0.81 3.38 -12.97
CA ARG A 265 0.20 3.82 -13.96
C ARG A 265 -0.39 3.98 -15.36
N ARG A 266 -1.18 3.03 -15.80
CA ARG A 266 -1.87 3.08 -17.11
C ARG A 266 -2.80 4.28 -17.20
N GLU A 267 -3.59 4.53 -16.16
CA GLU A 267 -4.52 5.66 -16.13
C GLU A 267 -3.77 7.01 -16.12
N VAL A 268 -2.70 7.12 -15.35
CA VAL A 268 -1.82 8.31 -15.36
C VAL A 268 -1.19 8.51 -16.74
N ALA A 269 -0.68 7.45 -17.38
CA ALA A 269 -0.13 7.52 -18.72
C ALA A 269 -1.19 7.95 -19.76
N ARG A 270 -2.39 7.40 -19.67
CA ARG A 270 -3.52 7.78 -20.55
C ARG A 270 -3.84 9.27 -20.41
N ARG A 271 -4.02 9.76 -19.18
CA ARG A 271 -4.28 11.19 -18.91
C ARG A 271 -3.15 12.08 -19.38
N ALA A 272 -1.90 11.64 -19.22
CA ALA A 272 -0.74 12.38 -19.69
C ALA A 272 -0.77 12.58 -21.22
N THR A 273 -1.24 11.59 -22.01
CA THR A 273 -1.39 11.74 -23.46
C THR A 273 -2.52 12.69 -23.86
N GLU A 274 -3.54 12.84 -23.02
CA GLU A 274 -4.64 13.79 -23.25
C GLU A 274 -4.23 15.22 -22.90
N ASP A 275 -3.53 15.41 -21.77
CA ASP A 275 -3.10 16.72 -21.32
C ASP A 275 -1.88 17.24 -22.10
N PHE A 276 -1.01 16.36 -22.60
CA PHE A 276 0.22 16.67 -23.33
C PHE A 276 0.37 15.81 -24.59
N PRO A 277 -0.55 15.95 -25.56
CA PRO A 277 -0.53 15.13 -26.79
C PRO A 277 0.70 15.38 -27.66
N GLU A 278 1.43 16.46 -27.41
CA GLU A 278 2.68 16.79 -28.10
C GLU A 278 3.91 16.07 -27.55
N LEU A 279 3.83 15.43 -26.35
CA LEU A 279 4.98 14.80 -25.72
C LEU A 279 5.05 13.30 -26.05
N PRO A 280 6.04 12.87 -26.86
CA PRO A 280 6.13 11.49 -27.37
C PRO A 280 6.35 10.45 -26.28
N GLU A 281 7.03 10.79 -25.18
CA GLU A 281 7.29 9.88 -24.07
C GLU A 281 6.02 9.38 -23.39
N PHE A 282 4.97 10.20 -23.29
CA PHE A 282 3.71 9.77 -22.69
C PHE A 282 2.94 8.79 -23.58
N HIS A 283 2.95 9.04 -24.89
CA HIS A 283 2.40 8.08 -25.84
C HIS A 283 3.18 6.76 -25.85
N ALA A 284 4.52 6.82 -25.76
CA ALA A 284 5.34 5.62 -25.68
C ALA A 284 5.06 4.83 -24.39
N GLU A 285 4.95 5.51 -23.25
CA GLU A 285 4.63 4.91 -21.97
C GLU A 285 3.23 4.27 -21.97
N TYR A 286 2.24 4.96 -22.54
CA TYR A 286 0.89 4.42 -22.64
C TYR A 286 0.82 3.23 -23.60
N ALA A 287 1.58 3.27 -24.71
CA ALA A 287 1.69 2.14 -25.62
C ALA A 287 2.23 0.88 -24.92
N GLU A 288 3.24 1.03 -24.06
CA GLU A 288 3.77 -0.07 -23.25
C GLU A 288 2.72 -0.63 -22.28
N CYS A 289 1.95 0.26 -21.64
CA CYS A 289 0.87 -0.17 -20.76
C CYS A 289 -0.21 -0.94 -21.51
N LEU A 290 -0.59 -0.52 -22.71
CA LEU A 290 -1.56 -1.21 -23.55
C LEU A 290 -1.03 -2.57 -24.02
N ALA A 291 0.22 -2.62 -24.51
CA ALA A 291 0.87 -3.86 -24.91
C ALA A 291 1.01 -4.85 -23.75
N TYR A 292 1.30 -4.36 -22.55
CA TYR A 292 1.32 -5.19 -21.35
C TYR A 292 0.00 -5.91 -21.11
N LEU A 293 -1.12 -5.28 -21.44
CA LEU A 293 -2.48 -5.87 -21.36
C LEU A 293 -2.92 -6.58 -22.63
N PHE A 294 -2.00 -6.80 -23.57
CA PHE A 294 -2.26 -7.43 -24.88
C PHE A 294 -3.17 -6.61 -25.82
N ASP A 295 -3.44 -5.35 -25.53
CA ASP A 295 -4.09 -4.43 -26.48
C ASP A 295 -3.08 -3.96 -27.53
N TYR A 296 -2.72 -4.84 -28.46
CA TYR A 296 -1.75 -4.52 -29.50
C TYR A 296 -2.27 -3.48 -30.49
N GLU A 297 -3.57 -3.40 -30.71
CA GLU A 297 -4.15 -2.36 -31.58
C GLU A 297 -3.98 -0.97 -30.99
N GLY A 298 -4.30 -0.82 -29.69
CA GLY A 298 -4.07 0.40 -28.93
C GLY A 298 -2.59 0.75 -28.85
N ALA A 299 -1.74 -0.23 -28.55
CA ALA A 299 -0.30 -0.05 -28.46
C ALA A 299 0.33 0.44 -29.77
N LEU A 300 -0.08 -0.13 -30.90
CA LEU A 300 0.37 0.28 -32.24
C LEU A 300 -0.07 1.69 -32.59
N ARG A 301 -1.29 2.08 -32.20
CA ARG A 301 -1.82 3.42 -32.40
C ARG A 301 -1.01 4.45 -31.62
N GLU A 302 -0.77 4.20 -30.33
CA GLU A 302 -0.02 5.10 -29.44
C GLU A 302 1.47 5.17 -29.77
N ALA A 303 2.11 4.04 -30.14
CA ALA A 303 3.48 4.04 -30.65
C ALA A 303 3.62 4.90 -31.93
N GLY A 304 2.63 4.79 -32.83
CA GLY A 304 2.59 5.65 -33.99
C GLY A 304 2.40 7.14 -33.64
N ALA A 305 1.62 7.45 -32.59
CA ALA A 305 1.46 8.80 -32.07
C ALA A 305 2.77 9.34 -31.49
N ALA A 306 3.48 8.53 -30.68
CA ALA A 306 4.80 8.90 -30.13
C ALA A 306 5.79 9.30 -31.21
N LEU A 307 5.91 8.49 -32.26
CA LEU A 307 6.85 8.76 -33.36
C LEU A 307 6.46 10.01 -34.17
N ARG A 308 5.17 10.24 -34.38
CA ARG A 308 4.68 11.48 -35.06
C ARG A 308 4.88 12.71 -34.17
N ALA A 309 4.59 12.61 -32.88
CA ALA A 309 4.80 13.69 -31.92
C ALA A 309 6.28 14.08 -31.88
N PHE A 310 7.19 13.10 -31.81
CA PHE A 310 8.63 13.33 -31.80
C PHE A 310 9.10 14.05 -33.07
N ALA A 311 8.65 13.62 -34.24
CA ALA A 311 9.03 14.23 -35.53
C ALA A 311 8.49 15.68 -35.70
N ALA A 312 7.40 16.03 -35.05
CA ALA A 312 6.74 17.32 -35.12
C ALA A 312 6.97 18.23 -33.92
N TYR A 313 7.80 17.80 -32.95
CA TYR A 313 7.96 18.54 -31.71
C TYR A 313 8.70 19.86 -31.88
N HIS A 314 8.08 20.96 -31.49
CA HIS A 314 8.63 22.32 -31.44
C HIS A 314 8.15 23.08 -30.15
N GLY A 315 7.73 22.34 -29.13
CA GLY A 315 7.20 22.92 -27.90
C GLY A 315 8.27 23.43 -26.95
N ILE A 316 7.81 24.04 -25.85
CA ILE A 316 8.65 24.58 -24.77
C ILE A 316 8.75 23.64 -23.58
N GLU A 317 7.91 22.59 -23.50
CA GLU A 317 8.03 21.54 -22.49
C GLU A 317 9.33 20.76 -22.69
N PRO A 318 10.04 20.39 -21.63
CA PRO A 318 11.21 19.55 -21.75
C PRO A 318 10.89 18.22 -22.40
N LEU A 319 11.60 17.87 -23.45
CA LEU A 319 11.46 16.60 -24.14
C LEU A 319 12.33 15.53 -23.47
N GLN A 320 11.72 14.46 -23.00
CA GLN A 320 12.40 13.27 -22.46
C GLN A 320 12.30 12.09 -23.44
N PHE A 321 12.48 12.38 -24.72
CA PHE A 321 12.42 11.40 -25.78
C PHE A 321 13.45 11.76 -26.86
N ASP A 322 14.31 10.81 -27.19
CA ASP A 322 15.37 10.99 -28.18
C ASP A 322 15.27 10.02 -29.37
N ALA A 323 16.20 10.10 -30.29
CA ALA A 323 16.22 9.24 -31.46
C ALA A 323 16.44 7.76 -31.13
N ALA A 324 17.16 7.44 -30.02
CA ALA A 324 17.36 6.08 -29.57
C ALA A 324 16.06 5.49 -29.01
N MET A 325 15.32 6.28 -28.25
CA MET A 325 13.99 5.91 -27.76
C MET A 325 12.99 5.73 -28.91
N GLY A 326 13.03 6.62 -29.92
CA GLY A 326 12.24 6.48 -31.14
C GLY A 326 12.52 5.16 -31.87
N ALA A 327 13.78 4.78 -32.02
CA ALA A 327 14.17 3.50 -32.62
C ALA A 327 13.73 2.30 -31.77
N ALA A 328 13.75 2.42 -30.44
CA ALA A 328 13.23 1.39 -29.54
C ALA A 328 11.71 1.21 -29.69
N VAL A 329 10.96 2.30 -29.77
CA VAL A 329 9.51 2.28 -30.00
C VAL A 329 9.19 1.60 -31.34
N GLU A 330 9.92 1.95 -32.41
CA GLU A 330 9.73 1.33 -33.74
C GLU A 330 10.02 -0.18 -33.71
N LYS A 331 11.09 -0.61 -33.01
CA LYS A 331 11.39 -2.03 -32.83
C LYS A 331 10.26 -2.76 -32.10
N ARG A 332 9.73 -2.20 -31.03
CA ARG A 332 8.61 -2.79 -30.28
C ARG A 332 7.34 -2.85 -31.11
N ARG A 333 7.04 -1.79 -31.86
CA ARG A 333 5.95 -1.75 -32.81
C ARG A 333 5.99 -2.94 -33.77
N GLY A 334 7.17 -3.23 -34.35
CA GLY A 334 7.33 -4.38 -35.25
C GLY A 334 7.15 -5.74 -34.56
N LEU A 335 7.40 -5.86 -33.25
CA LEU A 335 7.07 -7.06 -32.48
C LEU A 335 5.55 -7.16 -32.23
N TRP A 336 4.88 -6.10 -31.83
CA TRP A 336 3.43 -6.08 -31.60
C TRP A 336 2.64 -6.39 -32.88
N GLU A 337 3.09 -5.91 -34.04
CA GLU A 337 2.52 -6.28 -35.35
C GLU A 337 2.59 -7.80 -35.60
N LYS A 338 3.74 -8.43 -35.27
CA LYS A 338 3.89 -9.89 -35.39
C LYS A 338 2.98 -10.64 -34.43
N MET A 339 2.89 -10.18 -33.18
CA MET A 339 2.03 -10.79 -32.15
C MET A 339 0.57 -10.70 -32.58
N GLN A 340 0.07 -9.54 -32.99
CA GLN A 340 -1.28 -9.35 -33.49
C GLN A 340 -1.59 -10.24 -34.71
N ALA A 341 -0.65 -10.35 -35.63
CA ALA A 341 -0.81 -11.20 -36.82
C ALA A 341 -0.84 -12.69 -36.47
N ARG A 342 -0.11 -13.12 -35.44
CA ARG A 342 -0.08 -14.50 -34.93
C ARG A 342 -1.34 -14.83 -34.13
N GLU A 343 -1.79 -13.94 -33.28
CA GLU A 343 -3.02 -14.08 -32.48
C GLU A 343 -4.22 -14.51 -33.32
N ARG A 344 -4.40 -13.89 -34.47
CA ARG A 344 -5.50 -14.20 -35.43
C ARG A 344 -5.43 -15.60 -36.01
N LYS A 345 -4.32 -16.31 -35.90
CA LYS A 345 -4.09 -17.64 -36.52
C LYS A 345 -4.05 -18.78 -35.50
N ILE A 346 -3.91 -18.48 -34.21
CA ILE A 346 -3.89 -19.50 -33.17
C ILE A 346 -5.26 -20.17 -33.06
N THR A 347 -5.27 -21.51 -33.04
CA THR A 347 -6.46 -22.30 -32.75
C THR A 347 -6.33 -23.00 -31.39
N ILE A 348 -7.41 -23.00 -30.58
CA ILE A 348 -7.39 -23.47 -29.19
C ILE A 348 -8.53 -24.47 -28.96
N SER A 349 -8.20 -25.67 -28.44
CA SER A 349 -9.17 -26.62 -27.91
C SER A 349 -9.26 -26.46 -26.38
N ALA A 350 -10.43 -26.12 -25.85
CA ALA A 350 -10.70 -26.15 -24.42
C ALA A 350 -11.16 -27.54 -24.01
N CYS A 351 -10.46 -28.18 -23.07
CA CYS A 351 -10.69 -29.54 -22.63
C CYS A 351 -11.06 -29.59 -21.16
N LEU A 352 -12.09 -30.37 -20.83
CA LEU A 352 -12.59 -30.57 -19.47
C LEU A 352 -12.86 -32.06 -19.22
N ILE A 353 -12.57 -32.56 -18.04
CA ILE A 353 -13.13 -33.77 -17.48
C ILE A 353 -14.17 -33.36 -16.43
N ALA A 354 -15.38 -33.92 -16.49
CA ALA A 354 -16.48 -33.49 -15.64
C ALA A 354 -17.20 -34.68 -15.01
N ARG A 355 -17.69 -34.48 -13.79
CA ARG A 355 -18.63 -35.32 -13.09
C ARG A 355 -19.44 -34.55 -12.08
N ASP A 356 -20.75 -34.43 -12.28
CA ASP A 356 -21.67 -33.72 -11.38
C ASP A 356 -21.25 -32.26 -11.13
N GLU A 357 -21.02 -31.50 -12.22
CA GLU A 357 -20.53 -30.11 -12.22
C GLU A 357 -21.58 -29.10 -12.72
N GLU A 358 -22.87 -29.41 -12.59
CA GLU A 358 -24.00 -28.58 -13.11
C GLU A 358 -23.92 -27.13 -12.61
N ARG A 359 -23.39 -26.92 -11.41
CA ARG A 359 -23.23 -25.59 -10.78
C ARG A 359 -22.17 -24.74 -11.50
N ASP A 360 -21.00 -25.31 -11.78
CA ASP A 360 -19.82 -24.59 -12.23
C ASP A 360 -19.70 -24.60 -13.79
N MET A 361 -20.32 -25.59 -14.44
CA MET A 361 -20.34 -25.75 -15.88
C MET A 361 -20.77 -24.50 -16.67
N PRO A 362 -21.82 -23.76 -16.29
CA PRO A 362 -22.21 -22.55 -17.02
C PRO A 362 -21.13 -21.46 -17.06
N ALA A 363 -20.36 -21.31 -15.99
CA ALA A 363 -19.27 -20.34 -15.91
C ALA A 363 -18.11 -20.76 -16.82
N TRP A 364 -17.70 -22.02 -16.76
CA TRP A 364 -16.69 -22.61 -17.63
C TRP A 364 -17.03 -22.46 -19.10
N LEU A 365 -18.27 -22.78 -19.50
CA LEU A 365 -18.75 -22.69 -20.89
C LEU A 365 -18.71 -21.25 -21.42
N ARG A 366 -19.16 -20.26 -20.63
CA ARG A 366 -19.10 -18.85 -21.03
C ARG A 366 -17.66 -18.36 -21.16
N ASN A 367 -16.80 -18.72 -20.21
CA ASN A 367 -15.40 -18.33 -20.19
C ASN A 367 -14.62 -18.89 -21.38
N THR A 368 -14.72 -20.18 -21.61
CA THR A 368 -14.01 -20.88 -22.72
C THR A 368 -14.53 -20.47 -24.10
N ALA A 369 -15.78 -20.06 -24.22
CA ALA A 369 -16.34 -19.58 -25.50
C ALA A 369 -15.64 -18.31 -26.03
N VAL A 370 -15.00 -17.54 -25.16
CA VAL A 370 -14.31 -16.28 -25.55
C VAL A 370 -13.03 -16.57 -26.34
N TYR A 371 -12.27 -17.60 -25.96
CA TYR A 371 -10.93 -17.83 -26.50
C TYR A 371 -10.78 -19.15 -27.29
N SER A 372 -11.66 -20.13 -27.14
CA SER A 372 -11.48 -21.44 -27.77
C SER A 372 -12.23 -21.55 -29.09
N ASP A 373 -11.70 -22.39 -30.01
CA ASP A 373 -12.35 -22.74 -31.29
C ASP A 373 -13.21 -24.00 -31.16
N GLU A 374 -12.93 -24.85 -30.19
CA GLU A 374 -13.75 -25.99 -29.82
C GLU A 374 -13.68 -26.25 -28.32
N ARG A 375 -14.77 -26.77 -27.76
CA ARG A 375 -14.91 -27.17 -26.36
C ARG A 375 -15.22 -28.65 -26.30
N LEU A 376 -14.39 -29.39 -25.55
CA LEU A 376 -14.40 -30.85 -25.45
C LEU A 376 -14.59 -31.23 -23.99
N VAL A 377 -15.58 -32.05 -23.70
CA VAL A 377 -15.89 -32.51 -22.36
C VAL A 377 -15.85 -34.03 -22.34
N ALA A 378 -15.04 -34.62 -21.46
CA ALA A 378 -15.15 -36.02 -21.12
C ALA A 378 -16.03 -36.16 -19.88
N ASP A 379 -17.22 -36.65 -20.05
CA ASP A 379 -18.16 -36.96 -18.96
C ASP A 379 -17.80 -38.29 -18.34
N THR A 380 -17.46 -38.28 -17.06
CA THR A 380 -17.04 -39.48 -16.31
C THR A 380 -18.18 -40.14 -15.55
N GLY A 381 -19.41 -39.88 -15.97
CA GLY A 381 -20.61 -40.48 -15.43
C GLY A 381 -21.43 -39.54 -14.52
N SER A 382 -21.72 -38.34 -15.02
CA SER A 382 -22.58 -37.36 -14.33
C SER A 382 -24.01 -37.88 -14.24
N ALA A 383 -24.62 -37.62 -13.09
CA ALA A 383 -26.02 -37.94 -12.79
C ALA A 383 -26.93 -36.69 -12.77
N ASP A 384 -26.32 -35.48 -12.83
CA ASP A 384 -26.97 -34.18 -12.85
C ASP A 384 -27.05 -33.60 -14.30
N ASP A 385 -27.39 -32.33 -14.43
CA ASP A 385 -27.54 -31.63 -15.74
C ASP A 385 -26.24 -31.26 -16.42
N THR A 386 -25.05 -31.64 -15.88
CA THR A 386 -23.72 -31.32 -16.44
C THR A 386 -23.61 -31.55 -17.93
N ARG A 387 -24.04 -32.75 -18.40
CA ARG A 387 -24.01 -33.14 -19.83
C ARG A 387 -24.92 -32.27 -20.67
N ALA A 388 -26.16 -32.11 -20.23
CA ALA A 388 -27.18 -31.35 -20.94
C ALA A 388 -26.75 -29.88 -21.12
N LEU A 389 -26.18 -29.27 -20.11
CA LEU A 389 -25.66 -27.90 -20.15
C LEU A 389 -24.51 -27.77 -21.15
N ALA A 390 -23.56 -28.72 -21.16
CA ALA A 390 -22.42 -28.70 -22.07
C ALA A 390 -22.86 -28.84 -23.54
N GLU A 391 -23.76 -29.80 -23.84
CA GLU A 391 -24.30 -30.04 -25.18
C GLU A 391 -25.14 -28.85 -25.68
N ALA A 392 -25.97 -28.26 -24.81
CA ALA A 392 -26.79 -27.09 -25.15
C ALA A 392 -25.93 -25.85 -25.48
N ALA A 393 -24.75 -25.72 -24.87
CA ALA A 393 -23.81 -24.66 -25.20
C ALA A 393 -22.92 -24.97 -26.41
N GLY A 394 -23.10 -26.13 -27.09
CA GLY A 394 -22.37 -26.53 -28.27
C GLY A 394 -20.99 -27.14 -27.99
N ALA A 395 -20.72 -27.60 -26.79
CA ALA A 395 -19.54 -28.40 -26.49
C ALA A 395 -19.72 -29.84 -27.01
N LYS A 396 -18.62 -30.48 -27.40
CA LYS A 396 -18.63 -31.90 -27.79
C LYS A 396 -18.42 -32.73 -26.53
N VAL A 397 -19.44 -33.48 -26.14
CA VAL A 397 -19.36 -34.33 -24.95
C VAL A 397 -19.06 -35.77 -25.37
N TYR A 398 -18.14 -36.39 -24.67
CA TYR A 398 -17.73 -37.78 -24.85
C TYR A 398 -17.88 -38.55 -23.55
N ASP A 399 -18.46 -39.74 -23.62
CA ASP A 399 -18.56 -40.64 -22.48
C ASP A 399 -17.18 -41.26 -22.19
N PHE A 400 -16.76 -41.18 -20.96
CA PHE A 400 -15.57 -41.83 -20.42
C PHE A 400 -15.91 -42.48 -19.08
N PRO A 401 -16.11 -43.80 -19.02
CA PRO A 401 -16.36 -44.49 -17.74
C PRO A 401 -15.19 -44.21 -16.75
N TRP A 402 -15.56 -43.82 -15.53
CA TRP A 402 -14.55 -43.55 -14.50
C TRP A 402 -13.79 -44.80 -14.08
N GLU A 403 -12.48 -44.79 -14.16
CA GLU A 403 -11.56 -45.89 -13.85
C GLU A 403 -10.61 -45.56 -12.70
N ASP A 404 -10.97 -44.61 -11.82
CA ASP A 404 -10.13 -44.13 -10.74
C ASP A 404 -8.73 -43.60 -11.21
N ASP A 405 -8.72 -43.02 -12.42
CA ASP A 405 -7.52 -42.50 -13.09
C ASP A 405 -7.80 -41.17 -13.80
N PHE A 406 -7.36 -40.08 -13.16
CA PHE A 406 -7.50 -38.73 -13.73
C PHE A 406 -6.67 -38.55 -15.01
N ALA A 407 -5.45 -39.10 -15.06
CA ALA A 407 -4.61 -38.99 -16.25
C ALA A 407 -5.24 -39.69 -17.47
N ALA A 408 -5.84 -40.86 -17.27
CA ALA A 408 -6.55 -41.58 -18.35
C ALA A 408 -7.70 -40.74 -18.92
N ALA A 409 -8.53 -40.12 -18.06
CA ALA A 409 -9.64 -39.25 -18.49
C ALA A 409 -9.13 -38.01 -19.22
N ARG A 410 -8.08 -37.33 -18.70
CA ARG A 410 -7.47 -36.16 -19.37
C ARG A 410 -6.85 -36.56 -20.73
N ASN A 411 -6.12 -37.64 -20.81
CA ASN A 411 -5.53 -38.12 -22.05
C ASN A 411 -6.57 -38.49 -23.07
N PHE A 412 -7.72 -39.03 -22.63
CA PHE A 412 -8.83 -39.35 -23.52
C PHE A 412 -9.39 -38.07 -24.17
N VAL A 413 -9.74 -37.03 -23.40
CA VAL A 413 -10.25 -35.79 -23.98
C VAL A 413 -9.18 -35.07 -24.81
N LEU A 414 -7.93 -35.11 -24.41
CA LEU A 414 -6.79 -34.55 -25.15
C LEU A 414 -6.67 -35.22 -26.55
N SER A 415 -6.92 -36.52 -26.64
CA SER A 415 -6.90 -37.26 -27.93
C SER A 415 -7.93 -36.75 -28.95
N LYS A 416 -8.95 -36.00 -28.50
CA LYS A 416 -10.02 -35.43 -29.36
C LYS A 416 -9.71 -34.01 -29.81
N ALA A 417 -8.73 -33.34 -29.15
CA ALA A 417 -8.37 -31.96 -29.45
C ALA A 417 -7.75 -31.80 -30.85
N LYS A 418 -8.08 -30.68 -31.53
CA LYS A 418 -7.61 -30.37 -32.88
C LYS A 418 -6.87 -29.04 -32.95
N GLY A 419 -7.05 -28.15 -31.96
CA GLY A 419 -6.39 -26.87 -31.89
C GLY A 419 -4.86 -26.98 -31.84
N ASP A 420 -4.15 -25.94 -32.25
CA ASP A 420 -2.69 -25.83 -32.11
C ASP A 420 -2.30 -25.82 -30.65
N TRP A 421 -3.11 -25.20 -29.84
CA TRP A 421 -2.99 -25.15 -28.38
C TRP A 421 -4.18 -25.84 -27.71
N VAL A 422 -3.91 -26.35 -26.52
CA VAL A 422 -4.91 -26.95 -25.63
C VAL A 422 -4.96 -26.16 -24.35
N ALA A 423 -6.18 -25.79 -23.93
CA ALA A 423 -6.45 -25.24 -22.59
C ALA A 423 -7.17 -26.33 -21.77
N VAL A 424 -6.59 -26.72 -20.66
CA VAL A 424 -7.18 -27.70 -19.72
C VAL A 424 -7.47 -26.97 -18.42
N LEU A 425 -8.80 -26.78 -18.16
CA LEU A 425 -9.28 -26.16 -16.93
C LEU A 425 -10.29 -27.11 -16.27
N ASP A 426 -10.33 -27.09 -14.95
CA ASP A 426 -11.39 -27.75 -14.21
C ASP A 426 -12.69 -26.92 -14.29
N ALA A 427 -13.84 -27.50 -13.97
CA ALA A 427 -15.14 -26.83 -14.14
C ALA A 427 -15.27 -25.57 -13.28
N ASP A 428 -14.61 -25.56 -12.12
CA ASP A 428 -14.56 -24.47 -11.14
C ASP A 428 -13.37 -23.48 -11.39
N GLU A 429 -12.69 -23.59 -12.57
CA GLU A 429 -11.61 -22.70 -12.98
C GLU A 429 -12.03 -21.83 -14.17
N THR A 430 -11.79 -20.52 -14.08
CA THR A 430 -12.08 -19.56 -15.15
C THR A 430 -10.97 -18.52 -15.26
N PHE A 431 -10.60 -18.13 -16.47
CA PHE A 431 -9.72 -16.97 -16.67
C PHE A 431 -10.46 -15.68 -16.29
N THR A 432 -9.80 -14.79 -15.54
CA THR A 432 -10.36 -13.48 -15.19
C THR A 432 -10.45 -12.54 -16.38
N ALA A 433 -9.58 -12.73 -17.38
CA ALA A 433 -9.55 -11.98 -18.64
C ALA A 433 -9.40 -12.96 -19.84
N PRO A 434 -10.46 -13.74 -20.16
CA PRO A 434 -10.38 -14.79 -21.18
C PRO A 434 -10.05 -14.26 -22.58
N GLU A 435 -10.38 -13.00 -22.88
CA GLU A 435 -10.02 -12.31 -24.12
C GLU A 435 -8.51 -12.19 -24.36
N ARG A 436 -7.70 -12.27 -23.30
CA ARG A 436 -6.24 -12.15 -23.36
C ARG A 436 -5.51 -13.45 -23.68
N VAL A 437 -6.19 -14.59 -23.60
CA VAL A 437 -5.56 -15.93 -23.76
C VAL A 437 -4.86 -16.06 -25.10
N ARG A 438 -5.53 -15.70 -26.21
CA ARG A 438 -4.93 -15.80 -27.56
C ARG A 438 -3.72 -14.88 -27.73
N ALA A 439 -3.81 -13.67 -27.21
CA ALA A 439 -2.74 -12.68 -27.28
C ALA A 439 -1.50 -13.11 -26.49
N LEU A 440 -1.68 -13.69 -25.29
CA LEU A 440 -0.60 -14.29 -24.52
C LEU A 440 0.08 -15.42 -25.30
N LEU A 441 -0.68 -16.34 -25.89
CA LEU A 441 -0.12 -17.43 -26.68
C LEU A 441 0.63 -16.91 -27.92
N ALA A 442 0.17 -15.84 -28.54
CA ALA A 442 0.86 -15.18 -29.64
C ALA A 442 2.19 -14.55 -29.19
N GLU A 443 2.21 -13.89 -28.04
CA GLU A 443 3.42 -13.36 -27.44
C GLU A 443 4.43 -14.47 -27.15
N VAL A 444 3.98 -15.57 -26.52
CA VAL A 444 4.82 -16.74 -26.22
C VAL A 444 5.41 -17.33 -27.50
N GLU A 445 4.64 -17.51 -28.57
CA GLU A 445 5.17 -18.05 -29.81
C GLU A 445 6.16 -17.11 -30.52
N VAL A 446 6.00 -15.79 -30.37
CA VAL A 446 6.90 -14.82 -31.01
C VAL A 446 8.19 -14.62 -30.20
N LEU A 447 8.09 -14.56 -28.88
CA LEU A 447 9.22 -14.25 -28.02
C LEU A 447 9.92 -15.50 -27.47
N HIS A 448 9.16 -16.57 -27.24
CA HIS A 448 9.60 -17.83 -26.60
C HIS A 448 9.20 -19.05 -27.46
N PRO A 449 9.67 -19.14 -28.71
CA PRO A 449 9.25 -20.21 -29.64
C PRO A 449 9.57 -21.62 -29.11
N GLU A 450 10.56 -21.74 -28.22
CA GLU A 450 10.95 -22.99 -27.54
C GLU A 450 9.94 -23.46 -26.50
N ALA A 451 9.10 -22.54 -25.97
CA ALA A 451 8.12 -22.90 -24.96
C ALA A 451 6.99 -23.76 -25.56
N GLU A 452 6.68 -24.85 -24.90
CA GLU A 452 5.65 -25.82 -25.30
C GLU A 452 4.42 -25.74 -24.41
N ALA A 453 4.55 -25.13 -23.25
CA ALA A 453 3.49 -24.93 -22.30
C ALA A 453 3.58 -23.53 -21.66
N VAL A 454 2.48 -23.09 -21.10
CA VAL A 454 2.40 -21.86 -20.31
C VAL A 454 1.90 -22.21 -18.93
N LYS A 455 2.67 -21.83 -17.93
CA LYS A 455 2.23 -21.81 -16.52
C LYS A 455 1.57 -20.48 -16.26
N VAL A 456 0.34 -20.53 -15.80
CA VAL A 456 -0.45 -19.35 -15.42
C VAL A 456 -0.74 -19.39 -13.93
N MET A 457 -0.92 -18.21 -13.34
CA MET A 457 -1.28 -18.07 -11.94
C MET A 457 -2.71 -18.51 -11.71
N ILE A 458 -2.93 -19.37 -10.73
CA ILE A 458 -4.23 -19.76 -10.21
C ILE A 458 -4.41 -19.10 -8.85
N ALA A 459 -5.50 -18.36 -8.67
CA ALA A 459 -5.93 -17.83 -7.39
C ALA A 459 -7.09 -18.67 -6.85
N ASN A 460 -6.84 -19.35 -5.77
CA ASN A 460 -7.87 -20.06 -5.02
C ASN A 460 -8.68 -19.06 -4.20
N VAL A 461 -9.98 -19.06 -4.38
CA VAL A 461 -10.89 -18.16 -3.66
C VAL A 461 -11.91 -18.95 -2.84
N ASP A 462 -12.18 -18.46 -1.65
CA ASP A 462 -13.25 -18.98 -0.80
C ASP A 462 -14.53 -18.18 -1.06
N GLU A 463 -15.49 -18.81 -1.75
CA GLU A 463 -16.80 -18.20 -2.03
C GLU A 463 -17.67 -18.04 -0.79
N ASP A 464 -17.48 -18.89 0.21
CA ASP A 464 -18.21 -18.83 1.47
C ASP A 464 -17.71 -17.66 2.36
N ASP A 465 -16.50 -17.12 2.07
CA ASP A 465 -15.89 -15.95 2.72
C ASP A 465 -15.80 -14.75 1.74
N GLY A 466 -16.92 -14.41 1.12
CA GLY A 466 -17.00 -13.22 0.24
C GLY A 466 -16.12 -13.25 -1.01
N GLY A 467 -15.59 -14.41 -1.39
CA GLY A 467 -14.67 -14.56 -2.52
C GLY A 467 -13.24 -14.16 -2.21
N ARG A 468 -12.86 -14.16 -0.94
CA ARG A 468 -11.50 -13.87 -0.50
C ARG A 468 -10.50 -14.85 -1.09
N GLU A 469 -9.39 -14.31 -1.58
CA GLU A 469 -8.29 -15.12 -2.07
C GLU A 469 -7.53 -15.78 -0.91
N VAL A 470 -7.36 -17.12 -1.03
CA VAL A 470 -6.72 -17.95 0.01
C VAL A 470 -5.28 -18.28 -0.34
N GLN A 471 -4.99 -18.50 -1.64
CA GLN A 471 -3.69 -18.98 -2.10
C GLN A 471 -3.50 -18.69 -3.59
N ARG A 472 -2.26 -18.45 -4.00
CA ARG A 472 -1.83 -18.42 -5.42
C ARG A 472 -0.76 -19.47 -5.68
N PHE A 473 -0.83 -20.10 -6.84
CA PHE A 473 0.21 -20.99 -7.35
C PHE A 473 0.21 -21.03 -8.86
N MET A 474 1.37 -21.40 -9.43
CA MET A 474 1.52 -21.52 -10.88
C MET A 474 1.23 -22.95 -11.35
N ALA A 475 0.39 -23.10 -12.36
CA ALA A 475 0.13 -24.41 -12.97
C ALA A 475 0.13 -24.33 -14.50
N VAL A 476 0.47 -25.44 -15.14
CA VAL A 476 0.30 -25.60 -16.58
C VAL A 476 -1.19 -25.78 -16.86
N ARG A 477 -1.75 -24.83 -17.61
CA ARG A 477 -3.14 -24.88 -18.09
C ARG A 477 -3.27 -24.71 -19.59
N LEU A 478 -2.21 -24.22 -20.24
CA LEU A 478 -2.13 -23.99 -21.69
C LEU A 478 -0.89 -24.68 -22.24
N PHE A 479 -1.00 -25.48 -23.30
CA PHE A 479 0.13 -26.15 -23.91
C PHE A 479 -0.10 -26.47 -25.41
N LYS A 480 1.00 -26.56 -26.17
CA LYS A 480 0.97 -26.92 -27.60
C LYS A 480 0.54 -28.37 -27.76
N ARG A 481 -0.40 -28.63 -28.67
CA ARG A 481 -0.81 -29.98 -29.01
C ARG A 481 0.29 -30.67 -29.87
N ARG A 482 0.92 -31.69 -29.32
CA ARG A 482 1.90 -32.53 -30.07
C ARG A 482 1.80 -34.00 -29.65
N SER A 483 2.34 -34.89 -30.53
CA SER A 483 2.48 -36.30 -30.20
C SER A 483 3.48 -36.50 -29.06
N GLY A 484 3.23 -37.46 -28.18
CA GLY A 484 4.10 -37.78 -27.04
C GLY A 484 3.94 -36.93 -25.80
N LEU A 485 3.05 -35.93 -25.86
CA LEU A 485 2.66 -35.15 -24.68
C LEU A 485 1.40 -35.76 -24.05
N GLY A 486 1.40 -36.00 -22.76
CA GLY A 486 0.28 -36.58 -22.06
C GLY A 486 0.39 -36.49 -20.54
N TYR A 487 -0.73 -36.76 -19.88
CA TYR A 487 -0.81 -36.79 -18.42
C TYR A 487 -0.34 -38.13 -17.87
N ARG A 488 0.38 -38.12 -16.75
CA ARG A 488 0.81 -39.31 -16.00
C ARG A 488 0.49 -39.12 -14.51
N GLY A 489 0.14 -40.22 -13.85
CA GLY A 489 -0.28 -40.28 -12.43
C GLY A 489 -1.79 -40.39 -12.28
N ARG A 490 -2.25 -41.36 -11.48
CA ARG A 490 -3.69 -41.61 -11.26
C ARG A 490 -4.36 -40.47 -10.50
N VAL A 491 -3.68 -39.92 -9.52
CA VAL A 491 -4.07 -38.78 -8.72
C VAL A 491 -2.93 -37.79 -8.78
N HIS A 492 -3.22 -36.48 -8.83
CA HIS A 492 -2.22 -35.42 -9.01
C HIS A 492 -1.40 -35.59 -10.31
N GLU A 493 -2.13 -35.82 -11.37
CA GLU A 493 -1.59 -36.05 -12.69
C GLU A 493 -0.76 -34.88 -13.22
N MET A 494 0.41 -35.17 -13.76
CA MET A 494 1.31 -34.19 -14.36
C MET A 494 1.35 -34.35 -15.88
N LEU A 495 1.32 -33.22 -16.60
CA LEU A 495 1.56 -33.18 -18.03
C LEU A 495 3.06 -33.30 -18.29
N VAL A 496 3.47 -34.31 -19.06
CA VAL A 496 4.88 -34.60 -19.36
C VAL A 496 5.07 -34.95 -20.82
N GLY A 497 6.25 -34.63 -21.37
CA GLY A 497 6.70 -35.12 -22.67
C GLY A 497 7.23 -36.57 -22.63
N GLU A 498 7.58 -37.14 -23.78
CA GLU A 498 8.16 -38.50 -23.88
C GLU A 498 9.48 -38.65 -23.09
N ASP A 499 10.28 -37.60 -23.08
CA ASP A 499 11.54 -37.49 -22.35
C ASP A 499 11.39 -37.11 -20.86
N GLY A 500 10.13 -36.95 -20.40
CA GLY A 500 9.82 -36.51 -19.05
C GLY A 500 9.98 -34.99 -18.81
N GLN A 501 10.32 -34.22 -19.85
CA GLN A 501 10.47 -32.75 -19.76
C GLN A 501 9.34 -32.02 -20.46
N LEU A 502 9.04 -30.80 -20.01
CA LEU A 502 8.07 -29.90 -20.61
C LEU A 502 8.60 -28.47 -20.53
N PRO A 503 9.24 -27.94 -21.59
CA PRO A 503 9.63 -26.55 -21.63
C PRO A 503 8.41 -25.65 -21.46
N ALA A 504 8.36 -24.90 -20.35
CA ALA A 504 7.22 -24.06 -20.02
C ALA A 504 7.64 -22.60 -19.86
N PHE A 505 6.83 -21.70 -20.43
CA PHE A 505 6.88 -20.29 -20.15
C PHE A 505 6.10 -20.00 -18.86
N TYR A 506 6.64 -19.15 -18.00
CA TYR A 506 5.99 -18.71 -16.77
C TYR A 506 5.40 -17.32 -16.99
N GLU A 507 4.07 -17.17 -16.86
CA GLU A 507 3.41 -15.87 -16.89
C GLU A 507 3.51 -15.19 -15.52
N GLU A 508 4.71 -14.73 -15.18
CA GLU A 508 5.04 -14.14 -13.88
C GLU A 508 4.46 -12.73 -13.67
N LYS A 509 4.01 -12.09 -14.76
CA LYS A 509 3.45 -10.73 -14.69
C LYS A 509 1.98 -10.70 -14.27
N TYR A 510 1.39 -11.87 -14.02
CA TYR A 510 -0.02 -12.02 -13.58
C TYR A 510 -1.04 -11.34 -14.50
N ARG A 511 -0.70 -11.14 -15.77
CA ARG A 511 -1.57 -10.55 -16.79
C ARG A 511 -2.73 -11.45 -17.16
N LEU A 512 -2.57 -12.75 -16.91
CA LEU A 512 -3.57 -13.79 -17.08
C LEU A 512 -3.67 -14.58 -15.78
N LEU A 513 -4.80 -14.46 -15.10
CA LEU A 513 -5.08 -15.11 -13.84
C LEU A 513 -6.26 -16.07 -14.02
N ILE A 514 -6.18 -17.23 -13.40
CA ILE A 514 -7.31 -18.17 -13.26
C ILE A 514 -7.88 -17.99 -11.86
N ARG A 515 -9.19 -17.77 -11.79
CA ARG A 515 -9.95 -17.85 -10.54
C ARG A 515 -10.45 -19.29 -10.39
N HIS A 516 -10.16 -19.89 -9.24
CA HIS A 516 -10.57 -21.22 -8.86
C HIS A 516 -11.47 -21.16 -7.62
N THR A 517 -12.73 -21.57 -7.77
CA THR A 517 -13.79 -21.42 -6.75
C THR A 517 -14.04 -22.69 -5.94
N GLY A 518 -13.28 -23.75 -6.16
CA GLY A 518 -13.43 -25.05 -5.50
C GLY A 518 -12.92 -25.13 -4.04
N TYR A 519 -12.58 -24.01 -3.41
CA TYR A 519 -11.88 -23.95 -2.12
C TYR A 519 -12.74 -23.58 -0.90
N SER A 520 -14.08 -23.84 -0.95
CA SER A 520 -14.86 -23.67 0.29
C SER A 520 -14.50 -24.75 1.32
N ALA A 521 -14.54 -24.39 2.61
CA ALA A 521 -14.17 -25.29 3.70
C ALA A 521 -14.89 -26.64 3.65
N LYS A 522 -16.20 -26.63 3.27
CA LYS A 522 -16.99 -27.87 3.13
C LYS A 522 -16.52 -28.75 1.96
N ARG A 523 -16.19 -28.14 0.81
CA ARG A 523 -15.69 -28.87 -0.37
C ARG A 523 -14.30 -29.45 -0.13
N MET A 524 -13.43 -28.72 0.57
CA MET A 524 -12.09 -29.16 0.93
C MET A 524 -12.12 -30.45 1.75
N VAL A 525 -12.98 -30.55 2.74
CA VAL A 525 -13.11 -31.76 3.56
C VAL A 525 -13.59 -32.97 2.72
N GLN A 526 -14.51 -32.77 1.79
CA GLN A 526 -14.99 -33.86 0.92
C GLN A 526 -13.89 -34.32 -0.08
N LYS A 527 -13.21 -33.36 -0.71
CA LYS A 527 -12.05 -33.63 -1.59
C LYS A 527 -10.94 -34.38 -0.83
N ALA A 528 -10.62 -33.93 0.40
CA ALA A 528 -9.60 -34.56 1.24
C ALA A 528 -9.95 -36.02 1.59
N ARG A 529 -11.21 -36.30 1.97
CA ARG A 529 -11.65 -37.69 2.25
C ARG A 529 -11.51 -38.61 1.03
N ARG A 530 -11.96 -38.15 -0.14
CA ARG A 530 -11.82 -38.89 -1.41
C ARG A 530 -10.36 -39.12 -1.77
N ASN A 531 -9.53 -38.09 -1.72
CA ASN A 531 -8.12 -38.19 -2.06
C ASN A 531 -7.35 -39.08 -1.09
N LEU A 532 -7.65 -39.01 0.21
CA LEU A 532 -7.07 -39.91 1.21
C LEU A 532 -7.38 -41.38 0.92
N ALA A 533 -8.63 -41.70 0.54
CA ALA A 533 -9.00 -43.08 0.17
C ALA A 533 -8.24 -43.57 -1.06
N LEU A 534 -8.08 -42.74 -2.09
CA LEU A 534 -7.29 -43.07 -3.29
C LEU A 534 -5.81 -43.24 -2.98
N LEU A 535 -5.22 -42.39 -2.14
CA LEU A 535 -3.83 -42.50 -1.68
C LEU A 535 -3.63 -43.77 -0.87
N GLN A 536 -4.54 -44.13 0.02
CA GLN A 536 -4.50 -45.36 0.79
C GLN A 536 -4.55 -46.59 -0.11
N ALA A 537 -5.41 -46.62 -1.13
CA ALA A 537 -5.47 -47.71 -2.09
C ALA A 537 -4.16 -47.83 -2.92
N ASP A 538 -3.53 -46.72 -3.28
CA ASP A 538 -2.24 -46.71 -3.98
C ASP A 538 -1.11 -47.22 -3.07
N ILE A 539 -1.10 -46.82 -1.81
CA ILE A 539 -0.16 -47.29 -0.77
C ILE A 539 -0.31 -48.80 -0.54
N GLU A 540 -1.53 -49.30 -0.48
CA GLU A 540 -1.78 -50.75 -0.33
C GLU A 540 -1.25 -51.55 -1.54
N ALA A 541 -1.37 -50.98 -2.73
CA ALA A 541 -0.93 -51.62 -3.97
C ALA A 541 0.59 -51.55 -4.19
N HIS A 542 1.24 -50.46 -3.85
CA HIS A 542 2.62 -50.16 -4.23
C HIS A 542 3.57 -49.87 -3.09
N GLY A 543 3.07 -49.82 -1.84
CA GLY A 543 3.83 -49.43 -0.67
C GLY A 543 3.89 -47.91 -0.46
N GLU A 544 4.03 -47.51 0.81
CA GLU A 544 4.19 -46.10 1.19
C GLU A 544 5.57 -45.57 0.77
N GLY A 545 5.61 -44.38 0.16
CA GLY A 545 6.85 -43.76 -0.27
C GLY A 545 6.76 -42.23 -0.33
N PRO A 546 7.89 -41.57 -0.64
CA PRO A 546 8.01 -40.11 -0.65
C PRO A 546 6.95 -39.36 -1.51
N GLN A 547 6.50 -40.02 -2.57
CA GLN A 547 5.46 -39.49 -3.48
C GLN A 547 4.11 -39.27 -2.81
N HIS A 548 3.84 -39.91 -1.67
CA HIS A 548 2.58 -39.81 -0.95
C HIS A 548 2.60 -38.76 0.17
N TYR A 549 3.77 -38.45 0.75
CA TYR A 549 3.88 -37.71 2.01
C TYR A 549 3.22 -36.33 1.96
N ARG A 550 3.49 -35.53 0.90
CA ARG A 550 2.88 -34.23 0.72
C ARG A 550 1.35 -34.32 0.68
N PHE A 551 0.83 -35.21 -0.12
CA PHE A 551 -0.62 -35.33 -0.34
C PHE A 551 -1.33 -35.90 0.90
N LEU A 552 -0.66 -36.74 1.66
CA LEU A 552 -1.16 -37.18 2.97
C LEU A 552 -1.19 -36.01 3.96
N ALA A 553 -0.13 -35.19 4.00
CA ALA A 553 -0.07 -34.00 4.84
C ALA A 553 -1.24 -33.04 4.55
N ASP A 554 -1.47 -32.73 3.26
CA ASP A 554 -2.56 -31.87 2.83
C ASP A 554 -3.94 -32.44 3.16
N CYS A 555 -4.13 -33.75 2.98
CA CYS A 555 -5.39 -34.42 3.33
C CYS A 555 -5.65 -34.37 4.85
N PHE A 556 -4.65 -34.69 5.68
CA PHE A 556 -4.80 -34.65 7.13
C PHE A 556 -5.04 -33.24 7.67
N ALA A 557 -4.35 -32.25 7.12
CA ALA A 557 -4.59 -30.84 7.46
C ALA A 557 -6.03 -30.42 7.17
N SER A 558 -6.52 -30.74 5.95
CA SER A 558 -7.89 -30.44 5.54
C SER A 558 -8.96 -31.18 6.35
N LEU A 559 -8.59 -32.28 6.99
CA LEU A 559 -9.45 -33.08 7.87
C LEU A 559 -9.35 -32.65 9.36
N GLY A 560 -8.59 -31.60 9.68
CA GLY A 560 -8.40 -31.12 11.04
C GLY A 560 -7.59 -32.07 11.93
N ARG A 561 -6.63 -32.77 11.36
CA ARG A 561 -5.74 -33.73 12.03
C ARG A 561 -4.28 -33.22 12.03
N PRO A 562 -3.98 -32.21 12.87
CA PRO A 562 -2.69 -31.51 12.79
C PRO A 562 -1.47 -32.34 13.16
N GLU A 563 -1.60 -33.37 14.02
CA GLU A 563 -0.47 -34.23 14.38
C GLU A 563 0.01 -35.06 13.19
N GLU A 564 -0.93 -35.70 12.47
CA GLU A 564 -0.61 -36.48 11.29
C GLU A 564 -0.16 -35.59 10.13
N ALA A 565 -0.80 -34.44 9.96
CA ALA A 565 -0.39 -33.45 8.97
C ALA A 565 1.05 -32.99 9.22
N LEU A 566 1.43 -32.68 10.46
CA LEU A 566 2.79 -32.29 10.84
C LEU A 566 3.78 -33.42 10.56
N HIS A 567 3.43 -34.65 10.93
CA HIS A 567 4.28 -35.83 10.70
C HIS A 567 4.59 -35.98 9.20
N TYR A 568 3.57 -36.01 8.36
CA TYR A 568 3.77 -36.21 6.93
C TYR A 568 4.41 -34.99 6.23
N ALA A 569 4.16 -33.78 6.67
CA ALA A 569 4.82 -32.59 6.18
C ALA A 569 6.34 -32.63 6.49
N GLN A 570 6.72 -33.05 7.70
CA GLN A 570 8.13 -33.24 8.07
C GLN A 570 8.82 -34.36 7.25
N LEU A 571 8.13 -35.44 6.93
CA LEU A 571 8.65 -36.46 6.01
C LEU A 571 8.81 -35.90 4.59
N ALA A 572 7.83 -35.12 4.12
CA ALA A 572 7.85 -34.54 2.78
C ALA A 572 9.03 -33.58 2.57
N VAL A 573 9.36 -32.72 3.57
CA VAL A 573 10.49 -31.78 3.43
C VAL A 573 11.86 -32.45 3.46
N THR A 574 11.95 -33.68 4.01
CA THR A 574 13.17 -34.46 4.03
C THR A 574 13.34 -35.42 2.82
N ALA A 575 12.28 -35.63 2.05
CA ALA A 575 12.28 -36.51 0.89
C ALA A 575 13.06 -35.90 -0.29
N PRO A 576 13.63 -36.68 -1.19
CA PRO A 576 14.25 -36.19 -2.42
C PRO A 576 13.21 -35.41 -3.26
N LEU A 577 13.63 -34.29 -3.82
CA LEU A 577 12.79 -33.40 -4.66
C LEU A 577 12.08 -34.18 -5.77
N GLN A 578 10.75 -34.18 -5.76
CA GLN A 578 9.94 -34.83 -6.78
C GLN A 578 9.12 -33.85 -7.65
N ALA A 579 8.94 -32.61 -7.24
CA ALA A 579 8.27 -31.61 -8.05
C ALA A 579 8.77 -30.21 -7.70
N VAL A 580 9.05 -29.43 -8.71
CA VAL A 580 9.37 -28.00 -8.56
C VAL A 580 8.13 -27.24 -8.08
N GLY A 581 8.28 -26.38 -7.07
CA GLY A 581 7.24 -25.44 -6.64
C GLY A 581 6.39 -25.89 -5.45
N SER A 582 6.78 -26.92 -4.69
CA SER A 582 5.93 -27.44 -3.63
C SER A 582 6.58 -27.67 -2.27
N GLN A 583 7.89 -27.46 -2.14
CA GLN A 583 8.55 -27.61 -0.84
C GLN A 583 8.18 -26.49 0.13
N SER A 584 8.02 -25.28 -0.36
CA SER A 584 7.59 -24.15 0.44
C SER A 584 6.26 -24.41 1.12
N ASP A 585 5.28 -24.98 0.42
CA ASP A 585 3.97 -25.30 1.00
C ASP A 585 4.06 -26.19 2.24
N MET A 586 4.97 -27.16 2.24
CA MET A 586 5.13 -28.06 3.38
C MET A 586 5.76 -27.35 4.59
N TYR A 587 6.68 -26.43 4.39
CA TYR A 587 7.21 -25.61 5.48
C TYR A 587 6.13 -24.69 6.06
N PHE A 588 5.28 -24.13 5.21
CA PHE A 588 4.13 -23.33 5.67
C PHE A 588 3.14 -24.19 6.46
N LEU A 589 2.83 -25.39 5.99
CA LEU A 589 1.97 -26.33 6.69
C LEU A 589 2.54 -26.74 8.05
N ILE A 590 3.87 -26.97 8.14
CA ILE A 590 4.55 -27.22 9.41
C ILE A 590 4.28 -26.06 10.39
N LEU A 591 4.48 -24.81 9.97
CA LEU A 591 4.21 -23.63 10.81
C LEU A 591 2.75 -23.56 11.25
N GLN A 592 1.83 -23.81 10.34
CA GLN A 592 0.40 -23.88 10.65
C GLN A 592 0.08 -24.96 11.68
N CYS A 593 0.60 -26.18 11.48
CA CYS A 593 0.38 -27.29 12.42
C CYS A 593 0.95 -27.00 13.81
N LEU A 594 2.16 -26.41 13.87
CA LEU A 594 2.77 -26.03 15.14
C LEU A 594 1.93 -24.97 15.87
N ARG A 595 1.28 -24.06 15.15
CA ARG A 595 0.35 -23.07 15.72
C ARG A 595 -0.94 -23.76 16.21
N TRP A 596 -1.56 -24.62 15.42
CA TRP A 596 -2.76 -25.35 15.78
C TRP A 596 -2.55 -26.26 17.00
N LEU A 597 -1.35 -26.79 17.17
CA LEU A 597 -0.96 -27.61 18.32
C LEU A 597 -0.44 -26.78 19.50
N GLU A 598 -0.57 -25.45 19.43
CA GLU A 598 -0.13 -24.51 20.48
C GLU A 598 1.31 -24.76 20.95
N ARG A 599 2.20 -25.12 20.01
CA ARG A 599 3.60 -25.38 20.33
C ARG A 599 4.30 -24.09 20.79
N PRO A 600 5.33 -24.19 21.68
CA PRO A 600 6.04 -23.05 22.19
C PRO A 600 6.56 -22.10 21.10
N ALA A 601 6.57 -20.78 21.37
CA ALA A 601 6.99 -19.76 20.42
C ALA A 601 8.41 -20.00 19.91
N GLU A 602 9.32 -20.51 20.77
CA GLU A 602 10.70 -20.82 20.39
C GLU A 602 10.79 -21.96 19.35
N GLU A 603 9.93 -22.99 19.47
CA GLU A 603 9.85 -24.09 18.50
C GLU A 603 9.31 -23.56 17.16
N ARG A 604 8.26 -22.72 17.18
CA ARG A 604 7.71 -22.07 16.00
C ARG A 604 8.71 -21.13 15.34
N LEU A 605 9.47 -20.38 16.12
CA LEU A 605 10.53 -19.48 15.63
C LEU A 605 11.65 -20.25 14.94
N ALA A 606 12.06 -21.40 15.52
CA ALA A 606 13.08 -22.25 14.90
C ALA A 606 12.62 -22.76 13.52
N ALA A 607 11.37 -23.20 13.41
CA ALA A 607 10.77 -23.65 12.15
C ALA A 607 10.65 -22.52 11.12
N ALA A 608 10.21 -21.31 11.55
CA ALA A 608 10.11 -20.15 10.68
C ALA A 608 11.48 -19.70 10.16
N ARG A 609 12.50 -19.69 11.00
CA ARG A 609 13.88 -19.38 10.61
C ARG A 609 14.46 -20.39 9.63
N GLU A 610 14.13 -21.68 9.77
CA GLU A 610 14.54 -22.72 8.81
C GLU A 610 13.85 -22.49 7.46
N ALA A 611 12.54 -22.28 7.45
CA ALA A 611 11.77 -22.00 6.25
C ALA A 611 12.33 -20.75 5.51
N ARG A 612 12.58 -19.66 6.23
CA ARG A 612 13.16 -18.44 5.67
C ARG A 612 14.58 -18.66 5.11
N ARG A 613 15.41 -19.46 5.76
CA ARG A 613 16.75 -19.80 5.21
C ARG A 613 16.65 -20.57 3.90
N ARG A 614 15.67 -21.45 3.79
CA ARG A 614 15.44 -22.28 2.61
C ARG A 614 14.84 -21.47 1.47
N PHE A 615 13.91 -20.56 1.79
CA PHE A 615 13.14 -19.75 0.85
C PHE A 615 13.26 -18.26 1.20
N PRO A 616 14.44 -17.64 1.03
CA PRO A 616 14.68 -16.27 1.50
C PRO A 616 13.88 -15.21 0.74
N LEU A 617 13.38 -15.54 -0.45
CA LEU A 617 12.60 -14.64 -1.32
C LEU A 617 11.09 -14.79 -1.16
N LEU A 618 10.62 -15.76 -0.37
CA LEU A 618 9.20 -15.89 -0.07
C LEU A 618 8.83 -15.01 1.13
N PRO A 619 7.92 -14.01 0.93
CA PRO A 619 7.60 -13.04 1.96
C PRO A 619 6.89 -13.62 3.18
N GLU A 620 6.10 -14.69 3.03
CA GLU A 620 5.37 -15.34 4.11
C GLU A 620 6.27 -15.77 5.26
N TYR A 621 7.48 -16.27 5.01
CA TYR A 621 8.38 -16.70 6.06
C TYR A 621 9.06 -15.55 6.80
N GLN A 622 9.20 -14.40 6.16
CA GLN A 622 9.61 -13.18 6.84
C GLN A 622 8.49 -12.70 7.78
N ALA A 623 7.23 -12.76 7.32
CA ALA A 623 6.09 -12.33 8.11
C ALA A 623 5.82 -13.26 9.30
N GLU A 624 5.87 -14.58 9.10
CA GLU A 624 5.72 -15.57 10.17
C GLU A 624 6.81 -15.41 11.25
N GLU A 625 8.08 -15.25 10.84
CA GLU A 625 9.16 -15.00 11.81
C GLU A 625 8.91 -13.68 12.54
N GLY A 626 8.49 -12.62 11.83
CA GLY A 626 8.20 -11.33 12.43
C GLY A 626 7.10 -11.37 13.47
N ALA A 627 6.01 -12.08 13.19
CA ALA A 627 4.91 -12.23 14.14
C ALA A 627 5.31 -13.00 15.41
N ILE A 628 6.08 -14.09 15.26
CA ILE A 628 6.55 -14.86 16.42
C ILE A 628 7.54 -14.04 17.26
N LEU A 629 8.41 -13.25 16.62
CA LEU A 629 9.31 -12.34 17.32
C LEU A 629 8.52 -11.26 18.10
N TRP A 630 7.41 -10.79 17.56
CA TRP A 630 6.51 -9.87 18.25
C TRP A 630 5.90 -10.50 19.50
N GLU A 631 5.41 -11.73 19.41
CA GLU A 631 4.92 -12.51 20.56
C GLU A 631 5.99 -12.67 21.66
N LEU A 632 7.27 -12.75 21.27
CA LEU A 632 8.41 -12.87 22.19
C LEU A 632 8.92 -11.51 22.72
N GLY A 633 8.29 -10.40 22.36
CA GLY A 633 8.69 -9.05 22.79
C GLY A 633 9.86 -8.43 22.00
N GLU A 634 10.33 -9.07 20.91
CA GLU A 634 11.45 -8.63 20.09
C GLU A 634 10.99 -7.63 19.00
N ALA A 635 10.37 -6.52 19.41
CA ALA A 635 9.66 -5.57 18.53
C ALA A 635 10.50 -5.04 17.36
N ALA A 636 11.76 -4.68 17.61
CA ALA A 636 12.64 -4.11 16.57
C ALA A 636 12.97 -5.13 15.45
N GLU A 637 13.24 -6.41 15.83
CA GLU A 637 13.50 -7.46 14.85
C GLU A 637 12.20 -7.87 14.15
N ALA A 638 11.10 -7.98 14.87
CA ALA A 638 9.77 -8.25 14.34
C ALA A 638 9.42 -7.25 13.22
N ARG A 639 9.53 -5.96 13.52
CA ARG A 639 9.29 -4.87 12.55
C ARG A 639 10.17 -5.01 11.30
N THR A 640 11.45 -5.30 11.49
CA THR A 640 12.40 -5.47 10.37
C THR A 640 11.97 -6.62 9.45
N ARG A 641 11.52 -7.74 10.03
CA ARG A 641 11.03 -8.90 9.27
C ARG A 641 9.75 -8.59 8.51
N LEU A 642 8.77 -7.97 9.14
CA LEU A 642 7.51 -7.60 8.51
C LEU A 642 7.73 -6.61 7.35
N LEU A 643 8.59 -5.59 7.54
CA LEU A 643 8.96 -4.68 6.46
C LEU A 643 9.65 -5.38 5.29
N ARG A 644 10.53 -6.37 5.57
CA ARG A 644 11.16 -7.17 4.51
C ARG A 644 10.14 -8.02 3.76
N ALA A 645 9.16 -8.60 4.47
CA ALA A 645 8.06 -9.33 3.83
C ALA A 645 7.30 -8.45 2.84
N LEU A 646 6.91 -7.25 3.26
CA LEU A 646 6.21 -6.30 2.40
C LEU A 646 7.08 -5.83 1.22
N ALA A 647 8.38 -5.64 1.43
CA ALA A 647 9.31 -5.28 0.36
C ALA A 647 9.40 -6.38 -0.71
N LEU A 648 9.51 -7.64 -0.32
CA LEU A 648 9.51 -8.79 -1.22
C LEU A 648 8.16 -8.94 -1.97
N TYR A 649 7.06 -8.64 -1.30
CA TYR A 649 5.73 -8.69 -1.92
C TYR A 649 5.54 -7.61 -2.98
N ARG A 650 6.02 -6.39 -2.70
CA ARG A 650 5.95 -5.25 -3.64
C ARG A 650 6.87 -5.39 -4.83
N GLN A 651 8.01 -6.03 -4.64
CA GLN A 651 9.01 -6.28 -5.67
C GLN A 651 9.34 -7.78 -5.65
N PRO A 652 8.49 -8.61 -6.26
CA PRO A 652 8.71 -10.05 -6.28
C PRO A 652 10.00 -10.35 -7.05
N GLU A 653 10.92 -10.97 -6.37
CA GLU A 653 12.14 -11.52 -6.96
C GLU A 653 11.82 -12.93 -7.50
N ASP A 654 12.65 -13.43 -8.42
CA ASP A 654 12.46 -14.78 -8.98
C ASP A 654 12.53 -15.84 -7.86
N THR A 655 11.38 -16.42 -7.56
CA THR A 655 11.22 -17.48 -6.55
C THR A 655 11.50 -18.88 -7.09
N SER A 656 12.03 -19.00 -8.32
CA SER A 656 12.28 -20.28 -9.00
C SER A 656 11.02 -21.15 -9.14
N GLY A 657 9.85 -20.52 -9.22
CA GLY A 657 8.56 -21.17 -9.38
C GLY A 657 7.92 -21.69 -8.10
N GLU A 658 8.46 -21.36 -6.91
CA GLU A 658 7.80 -21.64 -5.64
C GLU A 658 6.53 -20.80 -5.48
N ALA A 659 5.48 -21.42 -4.94
CA ALA A 659 4.21 -20.74 -4.68
C ALA A 659 4.32 -19.80 -3.46
N SER A 660 3.71 -18.63 -3.53
CA SER A 660 3.57 -17.72 -2.39
C SER A 660 2.12 -17.66 -1.91
N ARG A 661 1.97 -17.66 -0.60
CA ARG A 661 0.68 -17.49 0.11
C ARG A 661 0.53 -16.06 0.68
N PHE A 662 1.50 -15.21 0.47
CA PHE A 662 1.57 -13.91 1.12
C PHE A 662 0.45 -12.95 0.72
N ALA A 663 -0.14 -13.10 -0.46
CA ALA A 663 -1.29 -12.29 -0.85
C ALA A 663 -2.42 -12.35 0.19
N GLY A 664 -2.70 -13.55 0.73
CA GLY A 664 -3.67 -13.74 1.83
C GLY A 664 -3.17 -13.27 3.20
N MET A 665 -1.88 -13.00 3.35
CA MET A 665 -1.25 -12.55 4.60
C MET A 665 -0.90 -11.05 4.60
N ALA A 666 -0.98 -10.39 3.46
CA ALA A 666 -0.52 -9.02 3.32
C ALA A 666 -1.28 -8.06 4.24
N ALA A 667 -2.61 -8.15 4.31
CA ALA A 667 -3.44 -7.33 5.20
C ALA A 667 -3.01 -7.53 6.66
N TRP A 668 -2.95 -8.78 7.10
CA TRP A 668 -2.50 -9.15 8.44
C TRP A 668 -1.06 -8.67 8.74
N THR A 669 -0.16 -8.72 7.75
CA THR A 669 1.22 -8.23 7.93
C THR A 669 1.26 -6.71 8.16
N TYR A 670 0.43 -5.96 7.45
CA TYR A 670 0.27 -4.51 7.65
C TYR A 670 -0.37 -4.20 8.99
N GLU A 671 -1.37 -4.97 9.40
CA GLU A 671 -2.04 -4.84 10.69
C GLU A 671 -1.03 -5.04 11.84
N LYS A 672 -0.23 -6.13 11.82
CA LYS A 672 0.80 -6.37 12.84
C LYS A 672 1.88 -5.28 12.86
N LEU A 673 2.24 -4.76 11.69
CA LEU A 673 3.18 -3.65 11.61
C LEU A 673 2.58 -2.35 12.19
N ALA A 674 1.29 -2.12 11.97
CA ALA A 674 0.57 -0.99 12.54
C ALA A 674 0.50 -1.08 14.07
N GLU A 675 0.22 -2.27 14.60
CA GLU A 675 0.21 -2.55 16.04
C GLU A 675 1.57 -2.24 16.68
N ILE A 676 2.67 -2.76 16.11
CA ILE A 676 4.04 -2.48 16.57
C ILE A 676 4.34 -0.98 16.51
N ASP A 677 4.03 -0.32 15.38
CA ASP A 677 4.31 1.11 15.20
C ASP A 677 3.48 1.98 16.15
N TRP A 678 2.24 1.57 16.47
CA TRP A 678 1.39 2.26 17.42
C TRP A 678 1.93 2.17 18.84
N GLN A 679 2.28 0.97 19.33
CA GLN A 679 2.84 0.76 20.67
C GLN A 679 4.20 1.46 20.85
N GLU A 680 5.00 1.57 19.79
CA GLU A 680 6.27 2.31 19.84
C GLU A 680 6.11 3.81 19.55
N GLY A 681 4.90 4.36 19.54
CA GLY A 681 4.61 5.78 19.38
C GLY A 681 4.86 6.37 17.98
N ARG A 682 5.08 5.55 16.96
CA ARG A 682 5.25 5.97 15.56
C ARG A 682 3.89 6.17 14.87
N LYS A 683 3.07 7.07 15.43
CA LYS A 683 1.65 7.25 15.08
C LYS A 683 1.38 7.36 13.57
N ALA A 684 2.13 8.19 12.85
CA ALA A 684 1.93 8.38 11.39
C ALA A 684 2.19 7.11 10.57
N MET A 685 3.17 6.29 10.97
CA MET A 685 3.45 5.01 10.31
C MET A 685 2.38 3.98 10.64
N ALA A 686 1.93 3.94 11.89
CA ALA A 686 0.85 3.08 12.33
C ALA A 686 -0.45 3.35 11.55
N GLU A 687 -0.83 4.63 11.41
CA GLU A 687 -1.98 5.05 10.59
C GLU A 687 -1.84 4.59 9.13
N THR A 688 -0.69 4.83 8.51
CA THR A 688 -0.46 4.40 7.12
C THR A 688 -0.57 2.88 6.98
N ASN A 689 -0.02 2.12 7.92
CA ASN A 689 -0.03 0.66 7.85
C ASN A 689 -1.43 0.09 8.10
N VAL A 690 -2.19 0.60 9.05
CA VAL A 690 -3.57 0.13 9.28
C VAL A 690 -4.50 0.48 8.13
N GLU A 691 -4.32 1.63 7.48
CA GLU A 691 -5.05 1.98 6.27
C GLU A 691 -4.73 1.01 5.12
N GLN A 692 -3.46 0.62 4.95
CA GLN A 692 -3.08 -0.41 3.96
C GLN A 692 -3.70 -1.77 4.28
N ALA A 693 -3.76 -2.17 5.56
CA ALA A 693 -4.44 -3.39 5.97
C ALA A 693 -5.92 -3.36 5.57
N LEU A 694 -6.63 -2.27 5.88
CA LEU A 694 -8.04 -2.10 5.58
C LEU A 694 -8.34 -1.96 4.08
N HIS A 695 -7.43 -1.37 3.29
CA HIS A 695 -7.57 -1.37 1.83
C HIS A 695 -7.46 -2.76 1.21
N LEU A 696 -6.64 -3.65 1.80
CA LEU A 696 -6.49 -5.02 1.36
C LEU A 696 -7.60 -5.94 1.88
N ASN A 697 -8.02 -5.72 3.11
CA ASN A 697 -9.11 -6.46 3.75
C ASN A 697 -9.93 -5.54 4.67
N PRO A 698 -10.99 -4.91 4.17
CA PRO A 698 -11.83 -4.02 4.97
C PRO A 698 -12.61 -4.74 6.09
N TYR A 699 -12.70 -6.08 6.02
CA TYR A 699 -13.40 -6.91 7.01
C TYR A 699 -12.49 -7.44 8.12
N ASP A 700 -11.26 -6.95 8.22
CA ASP A 700 -10.34 -7.29 9.29
C ASP A 700 -10.73 -6.57 10.58
N GLU A 701 -11.29 -7.31 11.52
CA GLU A 701 -11.81 -6.74 12.77
C GLU A 701 -10.72 -6.15 13.66
N GLU A 702 -9.52 -6.74 13.68
CA GLU A 702 -8.38 -6.25 14.46
C GLU A 702 -7.87 -4.92 13.88
N ALA A 703 -7.73 -4.83 12.56
CA ALA A 703 -7.37 -3.60 11.88
C ALA A 703 -8.43 -2.50 12.07
N LEU A 704 -9.72 -2.83 11.99
CA LEU A 704 -10.80 -1.89 12.24
C LEU A 704 -10.80 -1.36 13.69
N ASN A 705 -10.57 -2.23 14.67
CA ASN A 705 -10.47 -1.84 16.07
C ASN A 705 -9.26 -0.93 16.29
N LEU A 706 -8.10 -1.31 15.77
CA LEU A 706 -6.88 -0.52 15.88
C LEU A 706 -7.05 0.87 15.21
N TYR A 707 -7.67 0.92 14.03
CA TYR A 707 -7.99 2.19 13.36
C TYR A 707 -8.91 3.08 14.20
N ALA A 708 -9.97 2.51 14.76
CA ALA A 708 -10.91 3.24 15.61
C ALA A 708 -10.24 3.76 16.89
N GLU A 709 -9.34 2.97 17.50
CA GLU A 709 -8.55 3.36 18.67
C GLU A 709 -7.60 4.52 18.35
N MET A 710 -6.89 4.47 17.22
CA MET A 710 -6.01 5.56 16.76
C MET A 710 -6.75 6.88 16.55
N ARG A 711 -8.05 6.83 16.24
CA ARG A 711 -8.93 8.00 16.02
C ARG A 711 -9.70 8.43 17.29
N GLY A 712 -9.37 7.89 18.46
CA GLY A 712 -10.12 8.12 19.69
C GLY A 712 -10.38 9.59 20.06
N GLU A 713 -9.49 10.51 19.69
CA GLU A 713 -9.63 11.96 19.91
C GLU A 713 -10.34 12.70 18.75
N ALA A 714 -10.54 12.05 17.61
CA ALA A 714 -11.18 12.67 16.45
C ALA A 714 -12.71 12.76 16.62
N PRO A 715 -13.38 13.71 15.94
CA PRO A 715 -14.84 13.73 15.89
C PRO A 715 -15.36 12.41 15.32
N ILE A 716 -16.32 11.79 16.01
CA ILE A 716 -16.82 10.45 15.69
C ILE A 716 -17.43 10.38 14.27
N GLU A 717 -18.02 11.47 13.81
CA GLU A 717 -18.58 11.61 12.46
C GLU A 717 -17.48 11.48 11.40
N LYS A 718 -16.31 12.04 11.70
CA LYS A 718 -15.13 11.98 10.82
C LYS A 718 -14.60 10.55 10.77
N THR A 719 -14.41 9.90 11.93
CA THR A 719 -13.96 8.51 12.02
C THR A 719 -14.90 7.56 11.27
N ALA A 720 -16.21 7.74 11.44
CA ALA A 720 -17.21 6.93 10.73
C ALA A 720 -17.13 7.12 9.20
N ALA A 721 -16.95 8.37 8.75
CA ALA A 721 -16.81 8.69 7.33
C ALA A 721 -15.51 8.11 6.73
N GLU A 722 -14.40 8.16 7.46
CA GLU A 722 -13.12 7.58 7.06
C GLU A 722 -13.21 6.04 6.98
N LEU A 723 -13.77 5.38 7.99
CA LEU A 723 -13.99 3.93 7.97
C LEU A 723 -14.86 3.49 6.79
N ARG A 724 -15.91 4.27 6.48
CA ARG A 724 -16.81 3.97 5.36
C ARG A 724 -16.11 3.96 4.01
N GLN A 725 -15.00 4.69 3.84
CA GLN A 725 -14.25 4.77 2.58
C GLN A 725 -13.53 3.47 2.20
N PHE A 726 -13.25 2.59 3.17
CA PHE A 726 -12.63 1.29 2.91
C PHE A 726 -13.62 0.29 2.31
N PHE A 727 -14.93 0.54 2.42
CA PHE A 727 -16.00 -0.36 2.00
C PHE A 727 -16.65 0.09 0.69
N GLY A 728 -17.27 -0.84 -0.02
CA GLY A 728 -18.06 -0.56 -1.20
C GLY A 728 -19.37 0.19 -0.91
N PRO A 729 -20.10 0.59 -1.95
CA PRO A 729 -21.37 1.30 -1.80
C PRO A 729 -22.55 0.39 -1.39
N GLU A 730 -22.31 -0.91 -1.22
CA GLU A 730 -23.35 -1.89 -0.96
C GLU A 730 -23.93 -1.79 0.45
N GLU A 731 -25.22 -2.12 0.58
CA GLU A 731 -25.91 -2.17 1.88
C GLU A 731 -25.26 -3.19 2.84
N ALA A 732 -24.79 -4.32 2.29
CA ALA A 732 -24.16 -5.39 3.07
C ALA A 732 -22.91 -4.90 3.83
N ASP A 733 -22.16 -4.01 3.23
CA ASP A 733 -20.94 -3.42 3.82
C ASP A 733 -21.28 -2.56 5.03
N LEU A 734 -22.32 -1.75 4.90
CA LEU A 734 -22.78 -0.89 6.00
C LEU A 734 -23.41 -1.73 7.13
N GLN A 735 -24.09 -2.81 6.78
CA GLN A 735 -24.59 -3.77 7.78
C GLN A 735 -23.45 -4.52 8.48
N TYR A 736 -22.33 -4.78 7.79
CA TYR A 736 -21.14 -5.33 8.42
C TYR A 736 -20.56 -4.34 9.45
N LEU A 737 -20.35 -3.08 9.07
CA LEU A 737 -19.86 -2.03 9.97
C LEU A 737 -20.76 -1.86 11.20
N LEU A 738 -22.08 -1.98 11.04
CA LEU A 738 -23.02 -1.98 12.15
C LEU A 738 -22.77 -3.16 13.09
N ARG A 739 -22.68 -4.39 12.57
CA ARG A 739 -22.41 -5.58 13.40
C ARG A 739 -21.05 -5.50 14.09
N TRP A 740 -20.01 -5.11 13.35
CA TRP A 740 -18.67 -4.95 13.91
C TRP A 740 -18.65 -3.91 15.04
N SER A 741 -19.16 -2.71 14.79
CA SER A 741 -19.16 -1.64 15.79
C SER A 741 -20.00 -2.00 17.03
N GLU A 742 -21.09 -2.70 16.83
CA GLU A 742 -21.95 -3.21 17.90
C GLU A 742 -21.24 -4.31 18.70
N GLY A 743 -20.70 -5.33 18.03
CA GLY A 743 -20.01 -6.47 18.64
C GLY A 743 -18.78 -6.05 19.45
N ASN A 744 -18.06 -5.03 19.01
CA ASN A 744 -16.88 -4.51 19.68
C ASN A 744 -17.15 -3.33 20.64
N GLY A 745 -18.41 -2.96 20.86
CA GLY A 745 -18.78 -1.91 21.82
C GLY A 745 -18.56 -0.48 21.34
N TRP A 746 -18.31 -0.26 20.04
CA TRP A 746 -18.18 1.07 19.43
C TRP A 746 -19.55 1.73 19.20
N ILE A 747 -20.32 1.96 20.26
CA ILE A 747 -21.72 2.40 20.17
C ILE A 747 -21.90 3.73 19.43
N ARG A 748 -20.97 4.68 19.60
CA ARG A 748 -21.03 5.98 18.90
C ARG A 748 -20.80 5.82 17.39
N LEU A 749 -19.93 4.89 16.98
CA LEU A 749 -19.75 4.53 15.55
C LEU A 749 -21.00 3.81 15.01
N TYR A 750 -21.57 2.89 15.78
CA TYR A 750 -22.83 2.25 15.42
C TYR A 750 -23.93 3.27 15.10
N GLN A 751 -24.08 4.31 15.94
CA GLN A 751 -25.07 5.36 15.72
C GLN A 751 -24.81 6.15 14.42
N GLN A 752 -23.54 6.41 14.08
CA GLN A 752 -23.17 7.07 12.82
C GLN A 752 -23.47 6.18 11.61
N PHE A 753 -23.13 4.89 11.67
CA PHE A 753 -23.44 3.95 10.59
C PHE A 753 -24.96 3.71 10.46
N ALA A 754 -25.69 3.73 11.57
CA ALA A 754 -27.15 3.64 11.55
C ALA A 754 -27.79 4.87 10.87
N ALA A 755 -27.23 6.05 11.09
CA ALA A 755 -27.66 7.27 10.41
C ALA A 755 -27.36 7.20 8.89
N GLN A 756 -26.20 6.66 8.51
CA GLN A 756 -25.86 6.44 7.09
C GLN A 756 -26.79 5.40 6.44
N LEU A 757 -27.11 4.29 7.12
CA LEU A 757 -28.04 3.28 6.64
C LEU A 757 -29.43 3.88 6.36
N GLN A 758 -29.90 4.75 7.24
CA GLN A 758 -31.15 5.45 7.04
C GLN A 758 -31.09 6.44 5.88
N ALA A 759 -29.97 7.17 5.73
CA ALA A 759 -29.81 8.16 4.68
C ALA A 759 -29.63 7.54 3.28
N GLU A 760 -28.81 6.50 3.15
CA GLU A 760 -28.45 5.88 1.88
C GLU A 760 -29.50 4.85 1.41
N PHE A 761 -30.05 4.04 2.33
CA PHE A 761 -30.91 2.89 2.01
C PHE A 761 -32.33 2.99 2.55
N GLN A 762 -32.66 4.06 3.27
CA GLN A 762 -33.97 4.29 3.90
C GLN A 762 -34.38 3.17 4.89
N LYS A 763 -33.40 2.55 5.52
CA LYS A 763 -33.56 1.45 6.49
C LYS A 763 -33.13 1.90 7.88
N THR A 764 -33.87 1.47 8.87
CA THR A 764 -33.58 1.73 10.28
C THR A 764 -32.73 0.59 10.86
N ALA A 765 -31.62 0.93 11.50
CA ALA A 765 -30.81 -0.05 12.19
C ALA A 765 -31.58 -0.64 13.38
N PRO A 766 -31.57 -1.97 13.59
CA PRO A 766 -32.50 -2.65 14.51
C PRO A 766 -32.46 -2.14 15.96
N ARG A 767 -31.33 -1.63 16.41
CA ARG A 767 -31.08 -1.29 17.81
C ARG A 767 -30.77 0.16 18.10
N LEU A 768 -30.86 1.03 17.06
CA LEU A 768 -30.59 2.46 17.21
C LEU A 768 -31.44 3.08 18.33
N ALA A 769 -32.74 2.82 18.31
CA ALA A 769 -33.67 3.34 19.30
C ALA A 769 -33.38 2.86 20.76
N LEU A 770 -32.79 1.67 20.91
CA LEU A 770 -32.35 1.14 22.21
C LEU A 770 -31.22 1.99 22.79
N TYR A 771 -30.19 2.27 21.97
CA TYR A 771 -29.05 3.07 22.40
C TYR A 771 -29.42 4.53 22.69
N GLU A 772 -30.29 5.11 21.89
CA GLU A 772 -30.84 6.45 22.14
C GLU A 772 -31.60 6.50 23.46
N LYS A 773 -32.43 5.49 23.76
CA LYS A 773 -33.16 5.39 25.03
C LYS A 773 -32.21 5.22 26.21
N ALA A 774 -31.17 4.38 26.07
CA ALA A 774 -30.17 4.19 27.10
C ALA A 774 -29.40 5.48 27.40
N GLN A 775 -28.97 6.23 26.37
CA GLN A 775 -28.31 7.52 26.53
C GLN A 775 -29.19 8.61 27.15
N GLN A 776 -30.51 8.55 26.93
CA GLN A 776 -31.48 9.47 27.52
C GLN A 776 -31.90 9.06 28.93
N GLY A 777 -31.36 7.95 29.48
CA GLY A 777 -31.73 7.46 30.81
C GLY A 777 -33.11 6.80 30.88
N ASN A 778 -33.71 6.43 29.72
CA ASN A 778 -35.04 5.81 29.69
C ASN A 778 -34.98 4.28 29.90
N LEU A 779 -34.65 3.88 31.11
CA LEU A 779 -34.21 2.53 31.46
C LEU A 779 -35.34 1.49 31.46
N ALA A 780 -36.57 1.90 31.75
CA ALA A 780 -37.75 1.03 31.67
C ALA A 780 -38.03 0.61 30.22
N ALA A 781 -37.83 1.52 29.26
CA ALA A 781 -37.95 1.22 27.85
C ALA A 781 -36.82 0.29 27.36
N VAL A 782 -35.59 0.48 27.85
CA VAL A 782 -34.44 -0.42 27.55
C VAL A 782 -34.74 -1.84 28.05
N TYR A 783 -35.26 -1.99 29.29
CA TYR A 783 -35.64 -3.29 29.81
C TYR A 783 -36.70 -3.99 28.95
N ASN A 784 -37.75 -3.26 28.56
CA ASN A 784 -38.79 -3.80 27.72
C ASN A 784 -38.28 -4.26 26.35
N ASP A 785 -37.42 -3.50 25.74
CA ASP A 785 -36.81 -3.84 24.44
C ASP A 785 -35.90 -5.10 24.54
N VAL A 786 -35.18 -5.25 25.67
CA VAL A 786 -34.37 -6.45 25.94
C VAL A 786 -35.29 -7.67 26.14
N VAL A 787 -36.36 -7.56 26.92
CA VAL A 787 -37.29 -8.65 27.17
C VAL A 787 -38.07 -9.07 25.91
N THR A 788 -38.30 -8.14 25.00
CA THR A 788 -38.98 -8.43 23.72
C THR A 788 -38.05 -9.01 22.65
N GLY A 789 -36.76 -9.22 22.96
CA GLY A 789 -35.78 -9.78 22.03
C GLY A 789 -35.17 -8.77 21.05
N LEU A 790 -35.39 -7.47 21.25
CA LEU A 790 -34.81 -6.43 20.44
C LEU A 790 -33.35 -6.15 20.76
N ALA A 791 -32.88 -6.68 21.91
CA ALA A 791 -31.48 -6.47 22.38
C ALA A 791 -30.87 -7.80 22.81
N GLU A 792 -30.70 -8.71 21.90
CA GLU A 792 -30.04 -10.00 22.15
C GLU A 792 -28.53 -9.92 22.34
N VAL A 793 -27.91 -8.77 22.05
CA VAL A 793 -26.47 -8.68 22.02
C VAL A 793 -25.89 -8.27 23.36
N PHE A 794 -24.96 -9.10 23.77
CA PHE A 794 -24.26 -9.07 25.03
C PHE A 794 -23.53 -7.72 25.34
N PRO A 795 -22.73 -7.09 24.45
CA PRO A 795 -22.07 -5.82 24.73
C PRO A 795 -23.04 -4.67 25.02
N GLN A 796 -24.17 -4.63 24.34
CA GLN A 796 -25.20 -3.61 24.54
C GLN A 796 -25.84 -3.68 25.90
N LEU A 797 -26.12 -4.89 26.35
CA LEU A 797 -26.68 -5.13 27.63
C LEU A 797 -25.74 -4.68 28.75
N VAL A 798 -24.44 -4.98 28.60
CA VAL A 798 -23.40 -4.51 29.54
C VAL A 798 -23.30 -3.00 29.52
N THR A 799 -23.28 -2.37 28.35
CA THR A 799 -23.26 -0.90 28.24
C THR A 799 -24.45 -0.26 28.96
N SER A 800 -25.64 -0.83 28.75
CA SER A 800 -26.85 -0.37 29.45
C SER A 800 -26.75 -0.55 30.98
N LEU A 801 -26.16 -1.66 31.43
CA LEU A 801 -25.94 -1.91 32.85
C LEU A 801 -24.94 -0.94 33.48
N LEU A 802 -23.86 -0.58 32.76
CA LEU A 802 -22.89 0.41 33.22
C LEU A 802 -23.49 1.82 33.31
N LEU A 803 -24.35 2.18 32.37
CA LEU A 803 -25.09 3.44 32.43
C LEU A 803 -26.07 3.47 33.60
N LEU A 804 -26.81 2.37 33.81
CA LEU A 804 -27.74 2.20 34.93
C LEU A 804 -27.07 2.29 36.28
N GLU A 805 -25.78 1.94 36.36
CA GLU A 805 -25.05 2.03 37.64
C GLU A 805 -24.86 3.47 38.08
N LYS A 806 -24.79 4.42 37.15
CA LYS A 806 -24.63 5.85 37.41
C LYS A 806 -25.92 6.53 37.89
N GLU A 807 -27.06 5.85 37.80
CA GLU A 807 -28.37 6.34 38.23
C GLU A 807 -28.65 5.99 39.69
N GLU A 808 -28.99 6.99 40.49
CA GLU A 808 -29.36 6.79 41.91
C GLU A 808 -30.87 6.57 42.05
N GLY A 809 -31.24 5.52 42.80
CA GLY A 809 -32.64 5.25 43.13
C GLY A 809 -32.97 3.77 43.23
N VAL A 810 -34.08 3.45 43.90
CA VAL A 810 -34.54 2.08 44.08
C VAL A 810 -34.98 1.46 42.75
N GLU A 811 -35.60 2.28 41.92
CA GLU A 811 -36.13 1.87 40.61
C GLU A 811 -35.00 1.51 39.61
N ALA A 812 -33.94 2.32 39.60
CA ALA A 812 -32.76 2.09 38.77
C ALA A 812 -32.01 0.79 39.22
N ARG A 813 -31.87 0.57 40.53
CA ARG A 813 -31.23 -0.64 41.06
C ARG A 813 -32.04 -1.89 40.74
N ASP A 814 -33.36 -1.85 40.85
CA ASP A 814 -34.25 -3.00 40.53
C ASP A 814 -34.19 -3.30 39.01
N LEU A 815 -34.18 -2.26 38.20
CA LEU A 815 -34.06 -2.40 36.74
C LEU A 815 -32.71 -2.99 36.33
N ARG A 816 -31.60 -2.49 36.92
CA ARG A 816 -30.25 -3.03 36.69
C ARG A 816 -30.20 -4.53 37.05
N ARG A 817 -30.73 -4.93 38.20
CA ARG A 817 -30.78 -6.33 38.61
C ARG A 817 -31.57 -7.21 37.64
N ARG A 818 -32.71 -6.74 37.13
CA ARG A 818 -33.51 -7.47 36.14
C ARG A 818 -32.81 -7.57 34.80
N CYS A 819 -32.16 -6.50 34.34
CA CYS A 819 -31.33 -6.51 33.12
C CYS A 819 -30.13 -7.47 33.24
N ALA A 820 -29.45 -7.51 34.39
CA ALA A 820 -28.33 -8.42 34.61
C ALA A 820 -28.73 -9.90 34.51
N GLN A 821 -29.99 -10.27 34.82
CA GLN A 821 -30.50 -11.62 34.64
C GLN A 821 -30.66 -12.07 33.20
N LEU A 822 -30.55 -11.14 32.24
CA LEU A 822 -30.62 -11.41 30.80
C LEU A 822 -29.25 -11.66 30.19
N LEU A 823 -28.17 -11.48 30.96
CA LEU A 823 -26.83 -11.86 30.53
C LEU A 823 -26.72 -13.38 30.37
N PRO A 824 -25.88 -13.87 29.44
CA PRO A 824 -25.54 -15.29 29.37
C PRO A 824 -25.04 -15.79 30.74
N PRO A 825 -25.33 -17.04 31.14
CA PRO A 825 -25.08 -17.51 32.51
C PRO A 825 -23.67 -17.27 33.06
N ARG A 826 -22.63 -17.44 32.24
CA ARG A 826 -21.22 -17.20 32.65
C ARG A 826 -20.96 -15.71 32.91
N ALA A 827 -21.45 -14.84 32.04
CA ALA A 827 -21.32 -13.40 32.19
C ALA A 827 -22.20 -12.86 33.35
N ALA A 828 -23.39 -13.40 33.54
CA ALA A 828 -24.26 -13.04 34.65
C ALA A 828 -23.62 -13.35 36.02
N ALA A 829 -22.89 -14.46 36.12
CA ALA A 829 -22.14 -14.81 37.34
C ALA A 829 -21.04 -13.78 37.63
N VAL A 830 -20.27 -13.41 36.61
CA VAL A 830 -19.22 -12.38 36.76
C VAL A 830 -19.81 -11.01 37.07
N TRP A 831 -20.93 -10.64 36.43
CA TRP A 831 -21.64 -9.41 36.75
C TRP A 831 -22.15 -9.37 38.20
N ALA A 832 -22.70 -10.48 38.68
CA ALA A 832 -23.15 -10.60 40.05
C ALA A 832 -21.99 -10.46 41.05
N ALA A 833 -20.85 -11.07 40.76
CA ALA A 833 -19.62 -10.87 41.53
C ALA A 833 -19.13 -9.39 41.49
N TYR A 834 -19.21 -8.75 40.34
CA TYR A 834 -18.91 -7.31 40.18
C TYR A 834 -19.84 -6.43 41.07
N GLU A 835 -21.09 -6.82 41.23
CA GLU A 835 -22.05 -6.17 42.14
C GLU A 835 -21.85 -6.53 43.62
N GLY A 836 -20.84 -7.32 43.95
CA GLY A 836 -20.47 -7.67 45.31
C GLY A 836 -21.22 -8.88 45.87
N GLN A 837 -21.80 -9.73 45.02
CA GLN A 837 -22.40 -10.99 45.46
C GLN A 837 -21.33 -12.06 45.62
N GLU A 838 -21.41 -12.84 46.69
CA GLU A 838 -20.56 -14.02 46.88
C GLU A 838 -21.03 -15.17 45.96
N ILE A 839 -20.54 -15.20 44.73
CA ILE A 839 -20.85 -16.20 43.72
C ILE A 839 -19.59 -16.67 43.03
N GLU A 840 -19.53 -17.96 42.72
CA GLU A 840 -18.45 -18.54 41.93
C GLU A 840 -18.60 -18.13 40.48
N TYR A 841 -17.53 -17.65 39.85
CA TYR A 841 -17.50 -17.21 38.44
C TYR A 841 -16.28 -17.75 37.71
N GLN A 842 -16.40 -17.83 36.38
CA GLN A 842 -15.39 -18.45 35.50
C GLN A 842 -14.66 -17.40 34.68
N GLU A 843 -13.41 -17.71 34.34
CA GLU A 843 -12.53 -16.83 33.60
C GLU A 843 -13.04 -16.46 32.19
N ASP A 844 -13.72 -17.41 31.50
CA ASP A 844 -14.36 -17.15 30.21
C ASP A 844 -15.36 -15.98 30.25
N GLY A 845 -16.20 -15.95 31.34
CA GLY A 845 -17.16 -14.87 31.54
C GLY A 845 -16.46 -13.52 31.81
N PHE A 846 -15.38 -13.56 32.58
CA PHE A 846 -14.56 -12.37 32.84
C PHE A 846 -13.92 -11.83 31.55
N ASN A 847 -13.28 -12.70 30.79
CA ASN A 847 -12.62 -12.31 29.53
C ASN A 847 -13.62 -11.77 28.51
N ALA A 848 -14.83 -12.25 28.48
CA ALA A 848 -15.89 -11.75 27.62
C ALA A 848 -16.39 -10.34 27.99
N LEU A 849 -16.40 -10.01 29.30
CA LEU A 849 -16.84 -8.71 29.80
C LEU A 849 -15.74 -7.63 29.80
N LEU A 850 -14.50 -8.02 30.01
CA LEU A 850 -13.38 -7.08 30.17
C LEU A 850 -13.26 -6.05 29.01
N PRO A 851 -13.32 -6.41 27.73
CA PRO A 851 -13.21 -5.43 26.65
C PRO A 851 -14.33 -4.38 26.68
N VAL A 852 -15.54 -4.77 27.13
CA VAL A 852 -16.66 -3.82 27.23
C VAL A 852 -16.44 -2.83 28.38
N PHE A 853 -15.91 -3.29 29.50
CA PHE A 853 -15.58 -2.43 30.63
C PHE A 853 -14.44 -1.44 30.27
N LEU A 854 -13.40 -1.90 29.57
CA LEU A 854 -12.29 -1.04 29.13
C LEU A 854 -12.77 0.09 28.20
N ARG A 855 -13.70 -0.20 27.31
CA ARG A 855 -14.20 0.77 26.31
C ARG A 855 -15.32 1.67 26.86
N GLN A 856 -16.17 1.17 27.72
CA GLN A 856 -17.41 1.85 28.14
C GLN A 856 -17.44 2.22 29.64
N GLY A 857 -16.63 1.59 30.47
CA GLY A 857 -16.55 1.85 31.91
C GLY A 857 -15.77 3.13 32.22
N ASP A 858 -16.14 3.79 33.33
CA ASP A 858 -15.26 4.78 33.94
C ASP A 858 -14.16 4.11 34.78
N ASP A 859 -13.18 4.90 35.21
CA ASP A 859 -12.02 4.38 35.94
C ASP A 859 -12.40 3.62 37.21
N GLY A 860 -13.46 4.04 37.90
CA GLY A 860 -13.95 3.35 39.09
C GLY A 860 -14.60 1.98 38.76
N GLN A 861 -15.33 1.93 37.66
CA GLN A 861 -15.93 0.71 37.14
C GLN A 861 -14.87 -0.28 36.65
N ILE A 862 -13.88 0.21 35.91
CA ILE A 862 -12.75 -0.61 35.39
C ILE A 862 -11.93 -1.17 36.56
N ALA A 863 -11.55 -0.36 37.54
CA ALA A 863 -10.79 -0.81 38.71
C ALA A 863 -11.53 -1.86 39.50
N ARG A 864 -12.82 -1.67 39.73
CA ARG A 864 -13.65 -2.62 40.44
C ARG A 864 -13.89 -3.93 39.71
N PHE A 865 -14.13 -3.86 38.40
CA PHE A 865 -14.26 -5.04 37.56
C PHE A 865 -12.93 -5.79 37.45
N GLY A 866 -11.83 -5.09 37.12
CA GLY A 866 -10.52 -5.70 37.01
C GLY A 866 -10.05 -6.42 38.30
N ALA A 867 -10.47 -5.93 39.45
CA ALA A 867 -10.16 -6.55 40.75
C ALA A 867 -10.71 -8.00 40.89
N LEU A 868 -11.73 -8.38 40.12
CA LEU A 868 -12.23 -9.74 40.07
C LEU A 868 -11.20 -10.76 39.55
N ALA A 869 -10.20 -10.31 38.80
CA ALA A 869 -9.11 -11.15 38.33
C ALA A 869 -8.29 -11.77 39.50
N GLU A 870 -8.30 -11.15 40.69
CA GLU A 870 -7.69 -11.68 41.90
C GLU A 870 -8.31 -13.06 42.31
N GLY A 871 -9.59 -13.27 41.98
CA GLY A 871 -10.27 -14.53 42.25
C GLY A 871 -9.77 -15.72 41.44
N PHE A 872 -8.98 -15.48 40.37
CA PHE A 872 -8.39 -16.53 39.55
C PHE A 872 -6.93 -16.76 39.96
N SER A 873 -6.08 -15.77 39.84
CA SER A 873 -4.68 -15.84 40.29
C SER A 873 -4.04 -14.45 40.35
N ALA A 874 -2.87 -14.37 40.99
CA ALA A 874 -2.08 -13.15 40.99
C ALA A 874 -1.51 -12.80 39.58
N GLU A 875 -1.20 -13.83 38.78
CA GLU A 875 -0.81 -13.65 37.39
C GLU A 875 -1.95 -13.03 36.57
N LYS A 876 -3.17 -13.55 36.74
CA LYS A 876 -4.34 -13.00 36.02
C LYS A 876 -4.63 -11.56 36.42
N LEU A 877 -4.50 -11.22 37.69
CA LEU A 877 -4.66 -9.85 38.17
C LEU A 877 -3.58 -8.94 37.57
N TYR A 878 -2.34 -9.42 37.51
CA TYR A 878 -1.22 -8.71 36.90
C TYR A 878 -1.46 -8.45 35.39
N ASP A 879 -1.83 -9.48 34.64
CA ASP A 879 -2.14 -9.36 33.21
C ASP A 879 -3.32 -8.41 32.95
N THR A 880 -4.31 -8.44 33.85
CA THR A 880 -5.45 -7.51 33.76
C THR A 880 -5.01 -6.07 34.01
N ALA A 881 -4.17 -5.84 35.04
CA ALA A 881 -3.62 -4.52 35.34
C ALA A 881 -2.79 -3.96 34.16
N LYS A 882 -2.00 -4.81 33.49
CA LYS A 882 -1.26 -4.45 32.28
C LYS A 882 -2.20 -4.05 31.14
N LYS A 883 -3.22 -4.84 30.86
CA LYS A 883 -4.21 -4.48 29.82
C LYS A 883 -4.91 -3.16 30.11
N VAL A 884 -5.22 -2.88 31.38
CA VAL A 884 -5.80 -1.59 31.81
C VAL A 884 -4.80 -0.46 31.61
N MET A 885 -3.52 -0.70 31.89
CA MET A 885 -2.43 0.26 31.70
C MET A 885 -2.18 0.53 30.21
N GLU A 886 -2.22 -0.51 29.37
CA GLU A 886 -2.08 -0.42 27.90
C GLU A 886 -3.18 0.46 27.26
N GLU A 887 -4.36 0.49 27.89
CA GLU A 887 -5.46 1.40 27.52
C GLU A 887 -5.31 2.83 28.11
N GLU A 888 -4.11 3.20 28.57
CA GLU A 888 -3.79 4.48 29.22
C GLU A 888 -4.66 4.83 30.43
N ARG A 889 -5.29 3.82 31.05
CA ARG A 889 -6.11 3.96 32.24
C ARG A 889 -5.27 3.84 33.52
N TRP A 890 -4.41 4.84 33.74
CA TRP A 890 -3.35 4.81 34.76
C TRP A 890 -3.83 4.62 36.20
N ALA A 891 -4.89 5.33 36.60
CA ALA A 891 -5.43 5.23 37.97
C ALA A 891 -6.05 3.86 38.27
N PRO A 892 -6.93 3.28 37.43
CA PRO A 892 -7.42 1.92 37.64
C PRO A 892 -6.31 0.87 37.52
N ALA A 893 -5.35 1.02 36.60
CA ALA A 893 -4.20 0.11 36.49
C ALA A 893 -3.38 0.10 37.79
N PHE A 894 -3.01 1.25 38.31
CA PHE A 894 -2.31 1.37 39.60
C PHE A 894 -3.11 0.74 40.76
N THR A 895 -4.43 0.95 40.81
CA THR A 895 -5.31 0.33 41.79
C THR A 895 -5.24 -1.19 41.73
N LEU A 896 -5.16 -1.79 40.54
CA LEU A 896 -5.06 -3.22 40.37
C LEU A 896 -3.68 -3.77 40.76
N PHE A 897 -2.60 -3.10 40.34
CA PHE A 897 -1.23 -3.46 40.76
C PHE A 897 -1.07 -3.43 42.26
N SER A 898 -1.64 -2.44 42.96
CA SER A 898 -1.55 -2.31 44.44
C SER A 898 -2.24 -3.42 45.19
N ARG A 899 -3.11 -4.22 44.57
CA ARG A 899 -3.78 -5.39 45.18
C ARG A 899 -2.95 -6.66 45.10
N ILE A 900 -1.86 -6.68 44.31
CA ILE A 900 -1.00 -7.85 44.18
C ILE A 900 -0.12 -7.98 45.40
N PRO A 901 -0.14 -9.15 46.12
CA PRO A 901 0.67 -9.35 47.29
C PRO A 901 2.17 -9.23 46.98
N GLY A 902 2.89 -8.52 47.80
CA GLY A 902 4.35 -8.27 47.60
C GLY A 902 5.22 -9.53 47.57
N GLU A 903 4.71 -10.66 48.07
CA GLU A 903 5.38 -11.97 48.06
C GLU A 903 5.04 -12.79 46.80
N SER A 904 4.22 -12.25 45.91
CA SER A 904 3.80 -12.95 44.68
C SER A 904 4.98 -13.11 43.70
N PRO A 905 5.08 -14.26 43.00
CA PRO A 905 6.10 -14.48 41.98
C PRO A 905 6.09 -13.49 40.83
N VAL A 906 4.95 -12.81 40.58
CA VAL A 906 4.84 -11.78 39.53
C VAL A 906 5.47 -10.44 39.92
N VAL A 907 5.83 -10.25 41.19
CA VAL A 907 6.49 -9.04 41.68
C VAL A 907 7.97 -9.05 41.26
N THR A 908 8.23 -8.71 40.04
CA THR A 908 9.53 -8.69 39.38
C THR A 908 10.02 -7.25 39.14
N ALA A 909 11.18 -7.07 38.53
CA ALA A 909 11.64 -5.76 38.09
C ALA A 909 10.63 -5.12 37.10
N ALA A 910 10.06 -5.90 36.17
CA ALA A 910 9.04 -5.44 35.24
C ALA A 910 7.78 -4.94 35.98
N PHE A 911 7.27 -5.69 36.94
CA PHE A 911 6.15 -5.26 37.78
C PHE A 911 6.38 -3.87 38.41
N TRP A 912 7.55 -3.66 39.04
CA TRP A 912 7.87 -2.37 39.67
C TRP A 912 8.04 -1.25 38.63
N THR A 913 8.53 -1.57 37.42
CA THR A 913 8.62 -0.61 36.32
C THR A 913 7.21 -0.17 35.90
N GLU A 914 6.27 -1.09 35.70
CA GLU A 914 4.89 -0.79 35.27
C GLU A 914 4.14 0.01 36.34
N VAL A 915 4.31 -0.34 37.63
CA VAL A 915 3.77 0.46 38.73
C VAL A 915 4.32 1.89 38.71
N ALA A 916 5.63 2.04 38.51
CA ALA A 916 6.27 3.34 38.41
C ALA A 916 5.79 4.17 37.24
N VAL A 917 5.56 3.53 36.09
CA VAL A 917 4.99 4.17 34.91
C VAL A 917 3.58 4.71 35.17
N CYS A 918 2.73 3.92 35.83
CA CYS A 918 1.41 4.40 36.24
C CYS A 918 1.50 5.63 37.15
N LEU A 919 2.37 5.59 38.16
CA LEU A 919 2.60 6.71 39.07
C LEU A 919 3.18 7.93 38.39
N TYR A 920 4.05 7.73 37.38
CA TYR A 920 4.56 8.81 36.53
C TYR A 920 3.43 9.55 35.82
N HIS A 921 2.53 8.84 35.18
CA HIS A 921 1.41 9.44 34.47
C HIS A 921 0.37 10.06 35.40
N LEU A 922 0.30 9.58 36.65
CA LEU A 922 -0.50 10.19 37.71
C LEU A 922 0.18 11.40 38.36
N GLN A 923 1.39 11.75 37.96
CA GLN A 923 2.22 12.84 38.50
C GLN A 923 2.64 12.64 39.96
N GLU A 924 2.66 11.41 40.44
CA GLU A 924 3.13 11.03 41.78
C GLU A 924 4.64 10.71 41.75
N TRP A 925 5.43 11.75 41.51
CA TRP A 925 6.85 11.66 41.15
C TRP A 925 7.72 10.95 42.19
N GLU A 926 7.50 11.21 43.49
CA GLU A 926 8.29 10.60 44.60
C GLU A 926 8.03 9.08 44.65
N SER A 927 6.77 8.70 44.60
CA SER A 927 6.36 7.30 44.60
C SER A 927 6.82 6.55 43.34
N ALA A 928 6.80 7.21 42.19
CA ALA A 928 7.34 6.65 40.95
C ALA A 928 8.83 6.35 41.04
N GLU A 929 9.62 7.30 41.62
CA GLU A 929 11.06 7.08 41.80
C GLU A 929 11.35 5.95 42.78
N GLU A 930 10.60 5.81 43.87
CA GLU A 930 10.72 4.68 44.79
C GLU A 930 10.48 3.33 44.09
N CYS A 931 9.46 3.26 43.20
CA CYS A 931 9.15 2.07 42.41
C CYS A 931 10.26 1.78 41.38
N PHE A 932 10.77 2.80 40.66
CA PHE A 932 11.93 2.63 39.77
C PHE A 932 13.17 2.13 40.51
N ALA A 933 13.43 2.62 41.72
CA ALA A 933 14.52 2.12 42.52
C ALA A 933 14.36 0.65 42.95
N GLN A 934 13.13 0.20 43.21
CA GLN A 934 12.83 -1.22 43.45
C GLN A 934 13.03 -2.07 42.18
N ALA A 935 12.58 -1.60 41.04
CA ALA A 935 12.82 -2.26 39.76
C ALA A 935 14.31 -2.44 39.47
N GLU A 936 15.09 -1.38 39.68
CA GLU A 936 16.54 -1.37 39.49
C GLU A 936 17.24 -2.37 40.44
N ALA A 937 16.82 -2.40 41.68
CA ALA A 937 17.37 -3.33 42.69
C ALA A 937 17.14 -4.81 42.30
N LEU A 938 16.08 -5.13 41.57
CA LEU A 938 15.73 -6.49 41.13
C LEU A 938 16.30 -6.87 39.78
N GLY A 939 16.40 -5.93 38.84
CA GLY A 939 16.76 -6.24 37.44
C GLY A 939 17.86 -5.38 36.84
N GLY A 940 18.35 -4.35 37.57
CA GLY A 940 19.28 -3.36 37.05
C GLY A 940 18.57 -2.20 36.33
N GLU A 941 19.29 -1.13 36.04
CA GLU A 941 18.78 0.04 35.33
C GLU A 941 18.57 -0.31 33.87
N THR A 942 17.33 -0.15 33.38
CA THR A 942 16.98 -0.32 31.96
C THR A 942 16.96 1.03 31.25
N PRO A 943 17.09 1.05 29.87
CA PRO A 943 16.92 2.29 29.10
C PRO A 943 15.58 2.97 29.33
N GLU A 944 14.53 2.20 29.60
CA GLU A 944 13.19 2.69 29.89
C GLU A 944 13.16 3.45 31.23
N ILE A 945 13.66 2.86 32.28
CA ILE A 945 13.78 3.50 33.61
C ILE A 945 14.58 4.81 33.49
N ALA A 946 15.70 4.79 32.78
CA ALA A 946 16.53 5.96 32.56
C ALA A 946 15.78 7.08 31.82
N SER A 947 14.95 6.71 30.84
CA SER A 947 14.10 7.65 30.07
C SER A 947 13.05 8.32 30.96
N TYR A 948 12.28 7.54 31.72
CA TYR A 948 11.28 8.08 32.65
C TYR A 948 11.89 8.98 33.72
N ARG A 949 13.02 8.61 34.28
CA ARG A 949 13.77 9.46 35.20
C ARG A 949 14.22 10.78 34.54
N GLY A 950 14.63 10.74 33.27
CA GLY A 950 14.95 11.93 32.49
C GLY A 950 13.76 12.88 32.38
N TRP A 951 12.61 12.36 31.98
CA TRP A 951 11.37 13.14 31.84
C TRP A 951 10.85 13.67 33.18
N MET A 952 10.94 12.87 34.24
CA MET A 952 10.59 13.33 35.60
C MET A 952 11.44 14.54 36.06
N ARG A 953 12.75 14.53 35.81
CA ARG A 953 13.63 15.67 36.12
C ARG A 953 13.23 16.91 35.32
N GLU A 954 12.93 16.77 34.05
CA GLU A 954 12.43 17.86 33.20
C GLU A 954 11.09 18.41 33.73
N ALA A 955 10.15 17.55 34.10
CA ALA A 955 8.82 17.92 34.59
C ALA A 955 8.87 18.60 35.97
N THR A 956 9.79 18.20 36.85
CA THR A 956 9.94 18.77 38.23
C THR A 956 10.88 19.95 38.30
N GLY A 957 11.53 20.34 37.20
CA GLY A 957 12.45 21.48 37.15
C GLY A 957 13.78 21.27 37.90
N HIS A 958 14.12 20.02 38.22
CA HIS A 958 15.39 19.62 38.80
C HIS A 958 16.32 19.06 37.72
N GLY A 959 16.79 19.94 36.82
CA GLY A 959 17.75 19.63 35.76
C GLY A 959 19.20 19.89 36.22
#